data_1c2630d5b9b7399f0ddb29cae023c456
#
_entry.id   1c2630d5b9b7399f0ddb29cae023c456
#
_cell.length_a   1.000
_cell.length_b   1.000
_cell.length_c   1.000
_cell.angle_alpha   90.00
_cell.angle_beta   90.00
_cell.angle_gamma   90.00
#
_symmetry.space_group_name_H-M   'P 1'
#
loop_
_entity.id
_entity.type
_entity.pdbx_description
1 polymer ?
#
loop_
_entity_poly.entity_id
_entity_poly.type
_entity_poly.pdbx_seq_one_letter_code
_entity_poly.pdbx_strand_id
1 'polypeptide(L)'
;MADILLLEPGYSNKYPPIGLMKISYFHKYIHHDYVRFAKGELPEAFREKKWDRVYVTTLFTFEWERTKKALEYALSVVKDPHQVYTGGILATLMPELIAENFPTVKNNTGLLNRKGTLGLEHEECVDTMTLDYGILDDIADQYVYPAHDAYFTYMTRGCGMKCQFCAVQTLEPEYIPFISITESIKRVDEQFGSKKDLLLMDNNVLRSPHFDEIIDEIKALGFQKGATYINPKTGKSVQRFVDFNQGLDAFLLTPHKAERLGELALRPARIAFDHIEDAETYKKAIRLCARSGITHMSNYLLYNGEDFTGKGHSYHADTPDDLYERMRISMDLCEELTAELNHKVAIFSFPMRYIPLSDLKRGFVGARWNAKYLRALQRMLIPTQGKGVSSHSFFEADFGKSSEEFVMYLAMPEEHLGWRGHFAKRKNESDAEMAERKKTWDENQQYLGEWKRRFLALGDDKDKFISYIGNNSYSVERYLEIKESELKKLYLHYFTIPTLLKSFLLENETEKNIIVEYITQEFPLMYERMIRYVAEGKLPYSMLEGAFRTLGATFAQSVLQHIDYTGTEEPFVVNSLIKVQKKARMSIFKFEYIQGYFLYKRVGALDRKSTNAIVDAIKNLDEGKTRSILADKFEKFKAKMIAQATENEVGAA
;
A
#
# COMPACT_ATOMS: atom_id res chain seq x y z
N MET A 1 11.31 34.40 25.41
CA MET A 1 11.66 33.47 24.29
C MET A 1 11.54 32.08 24.83
N ALA A 2 10.57 31.32 24.35
CA ALA A 2 10.33 29.94 24.75
C ALA A 2 10.95 28.96 23.71
N ASP A 3 11.26 27.74 24.14
CA ASP A 3 11.70 26.65 23.28
C ASP A 3 10.49 25.81 22.83
N ILE A 4 10.12 25.88 21.57
CA ILE A 4 8.94 25.26 20.99
C ILE A 4 9.34 24.10 20.08
N LEU A 5 8.78 22.91 20.31
CA LEU A 5 8.90 21.77 19.42
C LEU A 5 7.59 21.55 18.63
N LEU A 6 7.71 21.48 17.32
CA LEU A 6 6.65 21.05 16.42
C LEU A 6 6.93 19.62 15.99
N LEU A 7 6.01 18.70 16.22
CA LEU A 7 6.22 17.28 15.98
C LEU A 7 5.15 16.72 15.05
N GLU A 8 5.58 16.19 13.92
CA GLU A 8 4.76 15.33 13.07
C GLU A 8 5.14 13.88 13.30
N PRO A 9 4.20 12.97 13.57
CA PRO A 9 4.51 11.54 13.64
C PRO A 9 5.16 11.05 12.35
N GLY A 10 5.91 9.95 12.39
CA GLY A 10 6.68 9.40 11.26
C GLY A 10 5.82 8.88 10.09
N TYR A 11 4.89 9.68 9.59
CA TYR A 11 4.06 9.37 8.42
C TYR A 11 4.85 9.46 7.10
N SER A 12 4.46 8.63 6.12
CA SER A 12 4.91 8.80 4.73
C SER A 12 3.85 9.57 3.94
N ASN A 13 3.72 10.86 4.17
CA ASN A 13 2.71 11.72 3.58
C ASN A 13 3.28 12.65 2.47
N LYS A 14 2.41 13.03 1.54
CA LYS A 14 2.77 13.85 0.38
C LYS A 14 2.88 15.35 0.72
N TYR A 15 2.07 15.81 1.66
CA TYR A 15 1.89 17.23 1.97
C TYR A 15 2.51 17.57 3.32
N PRO A 16 3.12 18.78 3.45
CA PRO A 16 3.64 19.24 4.74
C PRO A 16 2.51 19.52 5.75
N PRO A 17 2.82 19.58 7.06
CA PRO A 17 1.83 19.78 8.11
C PRO A 17 1.42 21.25 8.23
N ILE A 18 0.44 21.66 7.42
CA ILE A 18 -0.03 23.07 7.29
C ILE A 18 -0.34 23.70 8.66
N GLY A 19 -0.99 22.96 9.56
CA GLY A 19 -1.28 23.46 10.91
C GLY A 19 -0.02 23.81 11.71
N LEU A 20 0.99 22.95 11.66
CA LEU A 20 2.28 23.22 12.32
C LEU A 20 3.05 24.38 11.66
N MET A 21 2.94 24.53 10.33
CA MET A 21 3.56 25.68 9.63
C MET A 21 2.95 27.02 10.09
N LYS A 22 1.63 27.06 10.32
CA LYS A 22 0.95 28.26 10.89
C LYS A 22 1.36 28.51 12.33
N ILE A 23 1.41 27.47 13.15
CA ILE A 23 1.86 27.55 14.55
C ILE A 23 3.32 28.01 14.63
N SER A 24 4.16 27.52 13.71
CA SER A 24 5.56 28.00 13.60
C SER A 24 5.62 29.50 13.34
N TYR A 25 4.86 29.97 12.36
CA TYR A 25 4.83 31.38 12.03
C TYR A 25 4.43 32.22 13.25
N PHE A 26 3.39 31.83 13.94
CA PHE A 26 2.93 32.48 15.17
C PHE A 26 4.06 32.57 16.21
N HIS A 27 4.71 31.49 16.54
CA HIS A 27 5.78 31.49 17.54
C HIS A 27 7.05 32.23 17.07
N LYS A 28 7.52 32.02 15.83
CA LYS A 28 8.75 32.65 15.35
C LYS A 28 8.61 34.15 15.09
N TYR A 29 7.54 34.55 14.41
CA TYR A 29 7.44 35.93 13.87
C TYR A 29 6.57 36.85 14.71
N ILE A 30 5.66 36.33 15.55
CA ILE A 30 4.82 37.12 16.45
C ILE A 30 5.38 37.13 17.87
N HIS A 31 5.74 35.95 18.40
CA HIS A 31 6.25 35.79 19.77
C HIS A 31 7.78 35.79 19.90
N HIS A 32 8.51 35.69 18.77
CA HIS A 32 9.96 35.63 18.74
C HIS A 32 10.55 34.45 19.53
N ASP A 33 9.83 33.30 19.53
CA ASP A 33 10.27 32.07 20.17
C ASP A 33 11.24 31.28 19.31
N TYR A 34 12.03 30.43 19.95
CA TYR A 34 12.84 29.42 19.23
C TYR A 34 11.96 28.24 18.85
N VAL A 35 11.84 27.94 17.58
CA VAL A 35 11.01 26.85 17.07
C VAL A 35 11.86 25.83 16.32
N ARG A 36 11.66 24.55 16.61
CA ARG A 36 12.24 23.42 15.89
C ARG A 36 11.14 22.48 15.41
N PHE A 37 11.24 22.01 14.19
CA PHE A 37 10.36 21.00 13.63
C PHE A 37 11.05 19.62 13.58
N ALA A 38 10.29 18.57 13.89
CA ALA A 38 10.75 17.18 13.77
C ALA A 38 9.65 16.30 13.17
N LYS A 39 10.09 15.28 12.44
CA LYS A 39 9.23 14.23 11.89
C LYS A 39 9.62 12.88 12.50
N GLY A 40 8.75 12.36 13.39
CA GLY A 40 9.09 11.22 14.22
C GLY A 40 9.82 11.64 15.48
N GLU A 41 11.13 11.42 15.54
CA GLU A 41 11.98 11.82 16.66
C GLU A 41 12.99 12.90 16.24
N LEU A 42 13.45 13.68 17.21
CA LEU A 42 14.52 14.66 16.99
C LEU A 42 15.87 13.97 16.66
N PRO A 43 16.72 14.63 15.86
CA PRO A 43 18.11 14.22 15.71
C PRO A 43 18.83 14.10 17.06
N GLU A 44 19.85 13.26 17.13
CA GLU A 44 20.59 12.95 18.37
C GLU A 44 21.15 14.22 19.06
N ALA A 45 21.52 15.23 18.30
CA ALA A 45 22.02 16.50 18.83
C ALA A 45 21.01 17.24 19.75
N PHE A 46 19.71 16.92 19.65
CA PHE A 46 18.64 17.52 20.46
C PHE A 46 18.04 16.54 21.48
N ARG A 47 18.61 15.35 21.64
CA ARG A 47 18.01 14.25 22.45
C ARG A 47 17.87 14.62 23.92
N GLU A 48 18.80 15.42 24.47
CA GLU A 48 18.79 15.84 25.87
C GLU A 48 18.06 17.17 26.11
N LYS A 49 17.70 17.89 25.04
CA LYS A 49 17.00 19.17 25.16
C LYS A 49 15.57 18.97 25.66
N LYS A 50 15.19 19.75 26.67
CA LYS A 50 13.81 19.84 27.16
C LYS A 50 13.13 21.10 26.61
N TRP A 51 11.88 20.93 26.17
CA TRP A 51 11.11 21.96 25.50
C TRP A 51 10.08 22.58 26.43
N ASP A 52 9.86 23.88 26.27
CA ASP A 52 8.84 24.58 27.04
C ASP A 52 7.44 24.18 26.60
N ARG A 53 7.27 23.90 25.30
CA ARG A 53 5.99 23.52 24.72
C ARG A 53 6.20 22.61 23.50
N VAL A 54 5.31 21.62 23.34
CA VAL A 54 5.33 20.70 22.21
C VAL A 54 3.95 20.66 21.54
N TYR A 55 3.92 20.81 20.22
CA TYR A 55 2.72 20.66 19.40
C TYR A 55 2.84 19.43 18.51
N VAL A 56 1.90 18.49 18.64
CA VAL A 56 1.87 17.26 17.86
C VAL A 56 0.71 17.31 16.86
N THR A 57 0.99 17.24 15.57
CA THR A 57 -0.08 17.12 14.56
C THR A 57 -0.53 15.68 14.41
N THR A 58 -1.82 15.48 14.09
CA THR A 58 -2.39 14.15 13.83
C THR A 58 -3.03 14.09 12.46
N LEU A 59 -2.99 12.91 11.82
CA LEU A 59 -3.54 12.71 10.49
C LEU A 59 -4.73 11.72 10.55
N PHE A 60 -4.67 10.56 9.89
CA PHE A 60 -5.79 9.64 9.83
C PHE A 60 -5.95 8.82 11.13
N THR A 61 -7.19 8.41 11.43
CA THR A 61 -7.52 7.60 12.61
C THR A 61 -6.76 6.28 12.66
N PHE A 62 -6.56 5.62 11.52
CA PHE A 62 -5.79 4.39 11.41
C PHE A 62 -4.25 4.56 11.57
N GLU A 63 -3.77 5.77 11.75
CA GLU A 63 -2.37 6.06 12.12
C GLU A 63 -2.21 6.24 13.64
N TRP A 64 -3.14 5.73 14.42
CA TRP A 64 -3.13 5.84 15.88
C TRP A 64 -1.82 5.39 16.51
N GLU A 65 -1.27 4.25 16.11
CA GLU A 65 -0.02 3.73 16.69
C GLU A 65 1.18 4.66 16.47
N ARG A 66 1.25 5.35 15.34
CA ARG A 66 2.29 6.36 15.09
C ARG A 66 2.04 7.64 15.88
N THR A 67 0.79 8.05 15.98
CA THR A 67 0.38 9.20 16.80
C THR A 67 0.68 8.94 18.27
N LYS A 68 0.36 7.76 18.79
CA LYS A 68 0.65 7.35 20.16
C LYS A 68 2.15 7.44 20.47
N LYS A 69 3.01 6.87 19.64
CA LYS A 69 4.47 6.97 19.79
C LYS A 69 4.97 8.41 19.79
N ALA A 70 4.40 9.27 18.94
CA ALA A 70 4.80 10.67 18.89
C ALA A 70 4.35 11.44 20.16
N LEU A 71 3.18 11.14 20.72
CA LEU A 71 2.73 11.72 21.99
C LEU A 71 3.55 11.24 23.19
N GLU A 72 3.88 9.94 23.25
CA GLU A 72 4.81 9.37 24.24
C GLU A 72 6.19 10.07 24.17
N TYR A 73 6.70 10.24 22.95
CA TYR A 73 7.95 10.96 22.74
C TYR A 73 7.84 12.44 23.16
N ALA A 74 6.78 13.15 22.78
CA ALA A 74 6.53 14.54 23.16
C ALA A 74 6.55 14.72 24.69
N LEU A 75 5.86 13.83 25.42
CA LEU A 75 5.85 13.83 26.89
C LEU A 75 7.22 13.57 27.51
N SER A 76 8.07 12.79 26.83
CA SER A 76 9.42 12.50 27.32
C SER A 76 10.40 13.68 27.18
N VAL A 77 10.14 14.62 26.25
CA VAL A 77 11.06 15.74 25.94
C VAL A 77 10.53 17.12 26.41
N VAL A 78 9.29 17.23 26.84
CA VAL A 78 8.72 18.47 27.39
C VAL A 78 9.16 18.68 28.85
N LYS A 79 9.26 19.94 29.30
CA LYS A 79 9.56 20.28 30.70
C LYS A 79 8.36 20.01 31.62
N ASP A 80 7.15 20.37 31.16
CA ASP A 80 5.88 20.16 31.87
C ASP A 80 4.93 19.34 30.97
N PRO A 81 4.46 18.15 31.40
CA PRO A 81 3.53 17.33 30.63
C PRO A 81 2.24 18.06 30.19
N HIS A 82 1.80 19.07 30.93
CA HIS A 82 0.64 19.89 30.57
C HIS A 82 0.91 20.91 29.46
N GLN A 83 2.13 20.98 28.95
CA GLN A 83 2.51 21.84 27.83
C GLN A 83 2.67 21.03 26.51
N VAL A 84 2.10 19.82 26.45
CA VAL A 84 1.93 19.07 25.20
C VAL A 84 0.53 19.33 24.66
N TYR A 85 0.49 19.75 23.40
CA TYR A 85 -0.73 20.04 22.65
C TYR A 85 -0.82 19.12 21.44
N THR A 86 -2.02 18.62 21.15
CA THR A 86 -2.27 17.88 19.92
C THR A 86 -3.45 18.46 19.17
N GLY A 87 -3.48 18.26 17.86
CA GLY A 87 -4.56 18.71 16.98
C GLY A 87 -4.48 18.02 15.62
N GLY A 88 -5.43 18.32 14.75
CA GLY A 88 -5.55 17.73 13.43
C GLY A 88 -6.69 16.73 13.33
N ILE A 89 -6.66 15.88 12.30
CA ILE A 89 -7.81 15.06 11.89
C ILE A 89 -8.18 14.04 12.97
N LEU A 90 -7.25 13.16 13.36
CA LEU A 90 -7.52 12.12 14.37
C LEU A 90 -7.90 12.76 15.71
N ALA A 91 -7.16 13.77 16.14
CA ALA A 91 -7.41 14.48 17.42
C ALA A 91 -8.80 15.12 17.48
N THR A 92 -9.34 15.54 16.33
CA THR A 92 -10.70 16.13 16.23
C THR A 92 -11.78 15.06 16.16
N LEU A 93 -11.52 13.95 15.45
CA LEU A 93 -12.52 12.87 15.26
C LEU A 93 -12.63 11.95 16.46
N MET A 94 -11.56 11.80 17.25
CA MET A 94 -11.47 10.87 18.38
C MET A 94 -10.87 11.54 19.62
N PRO A 95 -11.49 12.63 20.13
CA PRO A 95 -10.94 13.37 21.26
C PRO A 95 -10.90 12.52 22.55
N GLU A 96 -11.86 11.61 22.74
CA GLU A 96 -11.92 10.71 23.89
C GLU A 96 -10.72 9.75 23.91
N LEU A 97 -10.32 9.24 22.74
CA LEU A 97 -9.15 8.36 22.61
C LEU A 97 -7.86 9.06 23.08
N ILE A 98 -7.71 10.35 22.76
CA ILE A 98 -6.59 11.16 23.22
C ILE A 98 -6.67 11.34 24.76
N ALA A 99 -7.83 11.73 25.27
CA ALA A 99 -8.02 12.01 26.70
C ALA A 99 -7.80 10.76 27.58
N GLU A 100 -8.27 9.60 27.14
CA GLU A 100 -8.10 8.32 27.84
C GLU A 100 -6.64 7.86 27.91
N ASN A 101 -5.89 8.01 26.81
CA ASN A 101 -4.51 7.53 26.75
C ASN A 101 -3.49 8.57 27.23
N PHE A 102 -3.81 9.86 27.13
CA PHE A 102 -2.90 10.98 27.42
C PHE A 102 -3.60 12.09 28.19
N PRO A 103 -3.99 11.90 29.45
CA PRO A 103 -4.84 12.85 30.20
C PRO A 103 -4.18 14.21 30.47
N THR A 104 -2.85 14.33 30.37
CA THR A 104 -2.13 15.59 30.50
C THR A 104 -2.01 16.37 29.19
N VAL A 105 -2.26 15.72 28.05
CA VAL A 105 -2.15 16.34 26.72
C VAL A 105 -3.39 17.19 26.45
N LYS A 106 -3.18 18.42 26.05
CA LYS A 106 -4.26 19.34 25.67
C LYS A 106 -4.65 19.10 24.21
N ASN A 107 -5.88 18.68 23.98
CA ASN A 107 -6.38 18.36 22.65
C ASN A 107 -7.14 19.54 22.04
N ASN A 108 -6.63 20.10 20.93
CA ASN A 108 -7.29 21.13 20.13
C ASN A 108 -8.12 20.47 19.03
N THR A 109 -9.42 20.41 19.20
CA THR A 109 -10.35 19.91 18.20
C THR A 109 -10.75 20.97 17.19
N GLY A 110 -10.92 20.59 15.92
CA GLY A 110 -11.34 21.49 14.85
C GLY A 110 -10.22 22.39 14.34
N LEU A 111 -10.60 23.61 13.94
CA LEU A 111 -9.72 24.55 13.28
C LEU A 111 -8.97 25.47 14.27
N LEU A 112 -7.86 26.05 13.82
CA LEU A 112 -7.09 27.06 14.54
C LEU A 112 -7.67 28.50 14.40
N ASN A 113 -8.96 28.60 14.10
CA ASN A 113 -9.66 29.84 13.75
C ASN A 113 -10.26 30.62 14.94
N ARG A 114 -10.01 30.15 16.17
CA ARG A 114 -10.47 30.80 17.40
C ARG A 114 -9.29 31.38 18.17
N LYS A 115 -9.49 32.52 18.82
CA LYS A 115 -8.52 33.09 19.74
C LYS A 115 -8.23 32.12 20.89
N GLY A 116 -7.00 32.11 21.37
CA GLY A 116 -6.60 31.27 22.49
C GLY A 116 -6.51 29.77 22.19
N THR A 117 -6.64 29.33 20.94
CA THR A 117 -6.58 27.90 20.55
C THR A 117 -5.30 27.20 20.95
N LEU A 118 -4.19 27.93 21.07
CA LEU A 118 -2.90 27.38 21.48
C LEU A 118 -2.70 27.36 23.00
N GLY A 119 -3.72 27.74 23.80
CA GLY A 119 -3.60 27.86 25.24
C GLY A 119 -2.68 29.02 25.67
N LEU A 120 -2.58 30.03 24.83
CA LEU A 120 -1.92 31.32 25.10
C LEU A 120 -2.94 32.44 24.97
N GLU A 121 -2.79 33.50 25.76
CA GLU A 121 -3.54 34.71 25.53
C GLU A 121 -2.97 35.44 24.31
N HIS A 122 -3.75 35.50 23.24
CA HIS A 122 -3.41 36.19 22.00
C HIS A 122 -4.67 36.64 21.26
N GLU A 123 -4.56 37.78 20.57
CA GLU A 123 -5.64 38.33 19.76
C GLU A 123 -5.65 37.79 18.32
N GLU A 124 -4.52 37.28 17.85
CA GLU A 124 -4.33 36.80 16.48
C GLU A 124 -5.07 35.49 16.24
N CYS A 125 -5.60 35.34 15.03
CA CYS A 125 -6.15 34.10 14.54
C CYS A 125 -5.04 33.28 13.90
N VAL A 126 -4.65 32.15 14.52
CA VAL A 126 -3.56 31.29 14.00
C VAL A 126 -3.88 30.72 12.62
N ASP A 127 -5.16 30.48 12.31
CA ASP A 127 -5.58 29.95 11.02
C ASP A 127 -5.28 30.91 9.83
N THR A 128 -5.15 32.21 10.09
CA THR A 128 -4.81 33.23 9.08
C THR A 128 -3.31 33.50 8.93
N MET A 129 -2.46 32.83 9.72
CA MET A 129 -1.01 32.99 9.66
C MET A 129 -0.44 32.51 8.35
N THR A 130 0.63 33.16 7.92
CA THR A 130 1.45 32.70 6.78
C THR A 130 2.04 31.34 7.08
N LEU A 131 2.18 30.50 6.06
CA LEU A 131 2.84 29.20 6.22
C LEU A 131 4.35 29.38 6.32
N ASP A 132 4.94 28.97 7.41
CA ASP A 132 6.41 28.96 7.59
C ASP A 132 7.02 27.77 6.85
N TYR A 133 7.44 27.97 5.61
CA TYR A 133 8.15 26.96 4.81
C TYR A 133 9.54 26.66 5.35
N GLY A 134 10.13 27.56 6.15
CA GLY A 134 11.45 27.37 6.74
C GLY A 134 11.56 26.18 7.71
N ILE A 135 10.41 25.70 8.28
CA ILE A 135 10.46 24.48 9.12
C ILE A 135 10.82 23.22 8.33
N LEU A 136 10.60 23.20 7.02
CA LEU A 136 10.92 22.05 6.18
C LEU A 136 12.42 21.79 6.07
N ASP A 137 13.23 22.82 6.24
CA ASP A 137 14.69 22.72 6.24
C ASP A 137 15.21 21.94 7.45
N ASP A 138 14.47 21.95 8.56
CA ASP A 138 14.82 21.23 9.79
C ASP A 138 14.87 19.70 9.61
N ILE A 139 14.21 19.18 8.59
CA ILE A 139 14.10 17.72 8.31
C ILE A 139 14.53 17.36 6.88
N ALA A 140 15.13 18.29 6.13
CA ALA A 140 15.44 18.11 4.70
C ALA A 140 16.38 16.94 4.42
N ASP A 141 17.23 16.58 5.36
CA ASP A 141 18.12 15.41 5.32
C ASP A 141 17.41 14.07 5.63
N GLN A 142 16.24 14.11 6.27
CA GLN A 142 15.47 12.93 6.67
C GLN A 142 14.29 12.67 5.74
N TYR A 143 13.56 13.73 5.37
CA TYR A 143 12.34 13.61 4.57
C TYR A 143 12.06 14.87 3.74
N VAL A 144 11.82 14.67 2.45
CA VAL A 144 11.36 15.73 1.55
C VAL A 144 9.92 15.43 1.12
N TYR A 145 9.01 16.34 1.43
CA TYR A 145 7.62 16.19 1.00
C TYR A 145 7.53 16.26 -0.54
N PRO A 146 6.87 15.29 -1.20
CA PRO A 146 6.74 15.31 -2.65
C PRO A 146 6.14 16.61 -3.21
N ALA A 147 5.27 17.28 -2.45
CA ALA A 147 4.64 18.54 -2.84
C ALA A 147 5.22 19.77 -2.10
N HIS A 148 6.53 19.79 -1.81
CA HIS A 148 7.17 20.88 -1.04
C HIS A 148 7.23 22.23 -1.79
N ASP A 149 7.22 22.23 -3.13
CA ASP A 149 7.32 23.43 -3.97
C ASP A 149 5.93 23.88 -4.48
N ALA A 150 5.01 24.10 -3.53
CA ALA A 150 3.67 24.55 -3.82
C ALA A 150 3.17 25.53 -2.75
N TYR A 151 2.26 26.44 -3.13
CA TYR A 151 1.42 27.13 -2.18
C TYR A 151 0.34 26.20 -1.67
N PHE A 152 0.08 26.17 -0.38
CA PHE A 152 -1.00 25.41 0.25
C PHE A 152 -1.98 26.41 0.87
N THR A 153 -3.19 26.45 0.38
CA THR A 153 -4.21 27.37 0.87
C THR A 153 -5.61 26.83 0.57
N TYR A 154 -6.62 27.61 0.85
CA TYR A 154 -8.01 27.36 0.54
C TYR A 154 -8.73 28.69 0.27
N MET A 155 -9.65 28.70 -0.67
CA MET A 155 -10.49 29.86 -0.99
C MET A 155 -11.92 29.69 -0.49
N THR A 156 -12.29 28.47 -0.08
CA THR A 156 -13.52 28.13 0.62
C THR A 156 -13.22 27.16 1.77
N ARG A 157 -14.10 27.06 2.76
CA ARG A 157 -14.00 26.08 3.83
C ARG A 157 -15.32 25.38 4.05
N GLY A 158 -15.22 24.13 4.57
CA GLY A 158 -16.40 23.31 4.84
C GLY A 158 -17.05 22.75 3.57
N CYS A 159 -18.13 21.99 3.76
CA CYS A 159 -18.92 21.41 2.70
C CYS A 159 -20.38 21.25 3.12
N GLY A 160 -21.31 21.59 2.24
CA GLY A 160 -22.75 21.43 2.52
C GLY A 160 -23.25 20.00 2.27
N MET A 161 -22.43 19.11 1.70
CA MET A 161 -22.75 17.69 1.52
C MET A 161 -22.60 16.95 2.85
N LYS A 162 -23.37 15.89 3.06
CA LYS A 162 -23.29 15.03 4.26
C LYS A 162 -22.99 13.59 3.85
N CYS A 163 -21.88 13.39 3.14
CA CYS A 163 -21.44 12.07 2.74
C CYS A 163 -21.06 11.25 3.99
N GLN A 164 -21.49 10.01 4.06
CA GLN A 164 -21.34 9.12 5.21
C GLN A 164 -19.85 8.90 5.58
N PHE A 165 -18.99 8.82 4.58
CA PHE A 165 -17.57 8.54 4.74
C PHE A 165 -16.72 9.78 5.05
N CYS A 166 -17.31 10.98 5.02
CA CYS A 166 -16.54 12.22 5.01
C CYS A 166 -16.43 12.85 6.39
N ALA A 167 -15.21 13.13 6.81
CA ALA A 167 -14.90 13.79 8.07
C ALA A 167 -15.14 15.31 8.06
N VAL A 168 -15.33 15.94 6.91
CA VAL A 168 -15.42 17.41 6.78
C VAL A 168 -16.51 18.01 7.64
N GLN A 169 -17.64 17.33 7.80
CA GLN A 169 -18.73 17.81 8.67
C GLN A 169 -18.31 18.02 10.14
N THR A 170 -17.38 17.20 10.61
CA THR A 170 -16.84 17.32 11.98
C THR A 170 -15.65 18.27 12.04
N LEU A 171 -14.80 18.25 11.02
CA LEU A 171 -13.59 19.06 10.96
C LEU A 171 -13.87 20.53 10.65
N GLU A 172 -14.80 20.78 9.71
CA GLU A 172 -15.16 22.10 9.19
C GLU A 172 -16.69 22.20 9.05
N PRO A 173 -17.43 22.30 10.16
CA PRO A 173 -18.90 22.25 10.17
C PRO A 173 -19.57 23.44 9.48
N GLU A 174 -18.87 24.57 9.40
CA GLU A 174 -19.37 25.81 8.79
C GLU A 174 -18.84 25.97 7.37
N TYR A 175 -19.73 26.37 6.44
CA TYR A 175 -19.31 26.68 5.08
C TYR A 175 -18.94 28.16 4.96
N ILE A 176 -17.69 28.43 4.59
CA ILE A 176 -17.18 29.78 4.25
C ILE A 176 -17.08 29.86 2.73
N PRO A 177 -17.89 30.72 2.09
CA PRO A 177 -18.01 30.70 0.63
C PRO A 177 -16.86 31.34 -0.14
N PHE A 178 -16.08 32.25 0.52
CA PHE A 178 -14.96 32.92 -0.10
C PHE A 178 -13.93 33.40 0.90
N ILE A 179 -12.67 33.15 0.61
CA ILE A 179 -11.49 33.66 1.32
C ILE A 179 -10.48 34.09 0.25
N SER A 180 -10.14 35.37 0.21
CA SER A 180 -9.08 35.86 -0.68
C SER A 180 -7.71 35.34 -0.21
N ILE A 181 -6.89 34.89 -1.16
CA ILE A 181 -5.56 34.34 -0.93
C ILE A 181 -4.42 35.27 -1.38
N THR A 182 -4.73 36.36 -2.03
CA THR A 182 -3.75 37.28 -2.65
C THR A 182 -2.69 37.74 -1.65
N GLU A 183 -3.09 38.26 -0.49
CA GLU A 183 -2.14 38.71 0.53
C GLU A 183 -1.35 37.56 1.18
N SER A 184 -1.96 36.39 1.32
CA SER A 184 -1.28 35.19 1.85
C SER A 184 -0.18 34.72 0.90
N ILE A 185 -0.47 34.64 -0.40
CA ILE A 185 0.51 34.28 -1.43
C ILE A 185 1.66 35.29 -1.47
N LYS A 186 1.34 36.58 -1.47
CA LYS A 186 2.33 37.67 -1.48
C LYS A 186 3.31 37.56 -0.29
N ARG A 187 2.79 37.34 0.93
CA ARG A 187 3.64 37.17 2.12
C ARG A 187 4.55 35.93 2.01
N VAL A 188 4.07 34.84 1.42
CA VAL A 188 4.92 33.65 1.16
C VAL A 188 6.03 34.00 0.17
N ASP A 189 5.72 34.73 -0.92
CA ASP A 189 6.70 35.14 -1.93
C ASP A 189 7.81 36.01 -1.32
N GLU A 190 7.41 36.98 -0.52
CA GLU A 190 8.33 37.92 0.15
C GLU A 190 9.26 37.23 1.14
N GLN A 191 8.76 36.23 1.89
CA GLN A 191 9.51 35.61 3.00
C GLN A 191 10.22 34.31 2.59
N PHE A 192 9.64 33.51 1.71
CA PHE A 192 10.11 32.15 1.39
C PHE A 192 10.34 31.93 -0.12
N GLY A 193 10.16 32.98 -0.92
CA GLY A 193 10.25 32.90 -2.38
C GLY A 193 9.02 32.23 -3.00
N SER A 194 8.81 32.55 -4.28
CA SER A 194 7.64 32.05 -5.03
C SER A 194 7.68 30.53 -5.21
N LYS A 195 6.49 29.91 -5.18
CA LYS A 195 6.31 28.48 -5.34
C LYS A 195 5.76 28.16 -6.74
N LYS A 196 6.08 26.95 -7.19
CA LYS A 196 5.71 26.48 -8.54
C LYS A 196 4.20 26.31 -8.71
N ASP A 197 3.56 25.53 -7.86
CA ASP A 197 2.17 25.11 -8.02
C ASP A 197 1.26 25.70 -6.94
N LEU A 198 -0.06 25.74 -7.20
CA LEU A 198 -1.09 26.16 -6.26
C LEU A 198 -1.97 24.95 -5.89
N LEU A 199 -1.86 24.50 -4.65
CA LEU A 199 -2.65 23.41 -4.10
C LEU A 199 -3.74 23.97 -3.20
N LEU A 200 -4.98 23.88 -3.67
CA LEU A 200 -6.17 24.36 -2.98
C LEU A 200 -6.82 23.22 -2.22
N MET A 201 -6.95 23.38 -0.89
CA MET A 201 -7.51 22.39 0.03
C MET A 201 -9.00 22.59 0.25
N ASP A 202 -9.68 23.16 -0.74
CA ASP A 202 -11.11 23.46 -0.72
C ASP A 202 -11.93 22.16 -0.74
N ASN A 203 -12.83 22.01 0.22
CA ASN A 203 -13.69 20.81 0.31
C ASN A 203 -14.83 20.81 -0.74
N ASN A 204 -15.32 21.98 -1.15
CA ASN A 204 -16.31 22.11 -2.21
C ASN A 204 -16.35 23.52 -2.81
N VAL A 205 -15.37 23.88 -3.61
CA VAL A 205 -15.25 25.20 -4.28
C VAL A 205 -16.41 25.49 -5.21
N LEU A 206 -16.96 24.46 -5.89
CA LEU A 206 -18.07 24.64 -6.85
C LEU A 206 -19.38 25.07 -6.20
N ARG A 207 -19.49 24.98 -4.86
CA ARG A 207 -20.64 25.46 -4.11
C ARG A 207 -20.63 26.98 -3.91
N SER A 208 -19.48 27.63 -4.07
CA SER A 208 -19.35 29.07 -3.79
C SER A 208 -20.19 29.90 -4.75
N PRO A 209 -20.98 30.88 -4.25
CA PRO A 209 -21.59 31.90 -5.09
C PRO A 209 -20.56 32.88 -5.66
N HIS A 210 -19.35 32.94 -5.09
CA HIS A 210 -18.22 33.76 -5.52
C HIS A 210 -17.27 32.97 -6.46
N PHE A 211 -17.75 31.93 -7.14
CA PHE A 211 -16.92 31.05 -7.94
C PHE A 211 -16.15 31.82 -9.02
N ASP A 212 -16.78 32.76 -9.70
CA ASP A 212 -16.13 33.58 -10.74
C ASP A 212 -15.03 34.47 -10.18
N GLU A 213 -15.25 35.08 -9.02
CA GLU A 213 -14.25 35.89 -8.31
C GLU A 213 -13.03 35.02 -7.92
N ILE A 214 -13.28 33.79 -7.45
CA ILE A 214 -12.22 32.80 -7.14
C ILE A 214 -11.37 32.53 -8.36
N ILE A 215 -11.98 32.25 -9.51
CA ILE A 215 -11.25 31.98 -10.75
C ILE A 215 -10.44 33.20 -11.21
N ASP A 216 -11.01 34.39 -11.12
CA ASP A 216 -10.32 35.62 -11.52
C ASP A 216 -9.13 35.93 -10.60
N GLU A 217 -9.26 35.72 -9.30
CA GLU A 217 -8.14 35.87 -8.34
C GLU A 217 -7.00 34.87 -8.64
N ILE A 218 -7.33 33.59 -8.88
CA ILE A 218 -6.33 32.57 -9.25
C ILE A 218 -5.57 32.96 -10.53
N LYS A 219 -6.28 33.48 -11.54
CA LYS A 219 -5.67 33.99 -12.78
C LYS A 219 -4.77 35.19 -12.52
N ALA A 220 -5.22 36.16 -11.73
CA ALA A 220 -4.45 37.34 -11.36
C ALA A 220 -3.15 36.99 -10.62
N LEU A 221 -3.13 35.88 -9.86
CA LEU A 221 -1.94 35.32 -9.22
C LEU A 221 -1.00 34.56 -10.17
N GLY A 222 -1.28 34.57 -11.48
CA GLY A 222 -0.43 33.97 -12.51
C GLY A 222 -0.60 32.45 -12.67
N PHE A 223 -1.80 31.91 -12.41
CA PHE A 223 -2.14 30.50 -12.59
C PHE A 223 -3.16 30.26 -13.71
N GLN A 224 -3.24 31.18 -14.69
CA GLN A 224 -4.05 31.00 -15.88
C GLN A 224 -3.53 29.84 -16.75
N LYS A 225 -4.35 29.37 -17.66
CA LYS A 225 -4.01 28.32 -18.63
C LYS A 225 -2.69 28.62 -19.36
N GLY A 226 -1.79 27.66 -19.38
CA GLY A 226 -0.47 27.81 -19.98
C GLY A 226 0.57 28.56 -19.12
N ALA A 227 0.24 28.93 -17.88
CA ALA A 227 1.16 29.62 -16.98
C ALA A 227 2.46 28.85 -16.77
N THR A 228 3.57 29.60 -16.66
CA THR A 228 4.91 29.03 -16.43
C THR A 228 5.56 29.64 -15.19
N TYR A 229 6.54 28.93 -14.69
CA TYR A 229 7.35 29.29 -13.52
C TYR A 229 8.83 29.11 -13.85
N ILE A 230 9.66 30.06 -13.49
CA ILE A 230 11.11 29.95 -13.64
C ILE A 230 11.65 29.28 -12.37
N ASN A 231 12.13 28.06 -12.51
CA ASN A 231 12.71 27.33 -11.38
C ASN A 231 14.02 28.05 -10.91
N PRO A 232 14.07 28.54 -9.68
CA PRO A 232 15.20 29.36 -9.20
C PRO A 232 16.51 28.58 -9.11
N LYS A 233 16.46 27.23 -8.98
CA LYS A 233 17.66 26.40 -8.91
C LYS A 233 18.26 26.10 -10.29
N THR A 234 17.45 26.00 -11.33
CA THR A 234 17.88 25.56 -12.67
C THR A 234 17.79 26.64 -13.73
N GLY A 235 17.10 27.76 -13.46
CA GLY A 235 16.80 28.83 -14.42
C GLY A 235 15.85 28.41 -15.54
N LYS A 236 15.32 27.19 -15.53
CA LYS A 236 14.44 26.67 -16.59
C LYS A 236 13.00 27.10 -16.36
N SER A 237 12.32 27.46 -17.45
CA SER A 237 10.88 27.65 -17.45
C SER A 237 10.18 26.29 -17.45
N VAL A 238 9.28 26.09 -16.49
CA VAL A 238 8.46 24.89 -16.33
C VAL A 238 6.99 25.30 -16.20
N GLN A 239 6.06 24.43 -16.60
CA GLN A 239 4.64 24.68 -16.38
C GLN A 239 4.31 24.66 -14.89
N ARG A 240 3.44 25.56 -14.46
CA ARG A 240 2.84 25.56 -13.13
C ARG A 240 1.37 25.15 -13.22
N PHE A 241 0.84 24.64 -12.11
CA PHE A 241 -0.50 24.06 -12.08
C PHE A 241 -1.30 24.48 -10.86
N VAL A 242 -2.62 24.45 -11.04
CA VAL A 242 -3.61 24.52 -9.96
C VAL A 242 -4.16 23.12 -9.72
N ASP A 243 -4.33 22.73 -8.46
CA ASP A 243 -4.93 21.46 -8.07
C ASP A 243 -5.95 21.73 -6.94
N PHE A 244 -7.25 21.55 -7.23
CA PHE A 244 -8.30 21.48 -6.21
C PHE A 244 -8.24 20.09 -5.57
N ASN A 245 -7.38 19.96 -4.59
CA ASN A 245 -6.88 18.67 -4.12
C ASN A 245 -7.95 17.77 -3.47
N GLN A 246 -9.00 18.35 -2.89
CA GLN A 246 -10.09 17.59 -2.26
C GLN A 246 -11.16 17.14 -3.27
N GLY A 247 -11.12 17.65 -4.49
CA GLY A 247 -11.99 17.26 -5.58
C GLY A 247 -13.06 18.29 -5.93
N LEU A 248 -13.68 18.08 -7.08
CA LEU A 248 -14.76 18.88 -7.64
C LEU A 248 -16.05 18.06 -7.63
N ASP A 249 -17.11 18.64 -7.11
CA ASP A 249 -18.42 18.03 -7.00
C ASP A 249 -19.10 17.94 -8.38
N ALA A 250 -19.26 16.73 -8.90
CA ALA A 250 -19.88 16.49 -10.21
C ALA A 250 -21.32 17.04 -10.33
N PHE A 251 -22.07 17.04 -9.22
CA PHE A 251 -23.47 17.54 -9.18
C PHE A 251 -23.54 19.06 -9.36
N LEU A 252 -22.50 19.78 -8.96
CA LEU A 252 -22.47 21.25 -9.02
C LEU A 252 -21.75 21.77 -10.27
N LEU A 253 -21.19 20.91 -11.09
CA LEU A 253 -20.48 21.30 -12.31
C LEU A 253 -21.47 21.65 -13.42
N THR A 254 -21.52 22.93 -13.77
CA THR A 254 -22.33 23.47 -14.89
C THR A 254 -21.44 23.76 -16.10
N PRO A 255 -22.00 23.97 -17.32
CA PRO A 255 -21.21 24.41 -18.47
C PRO A 255 -20.39 25.67 -18.18
N HIS A 256 -20.98 26.69 -17.58
CA HIS A 256 -20.28 27.93 -17.19
C HIS A 256 -19.10 27.64 -16.26
N LYS A 257 -19.29 26.84 -15.20
CA LYS A 257 -18.20 26.52 -14.28
C LYS A 257 -17.08 25.71 -14.94
N ALA A 258 -17.42 24.81 -15.86
CA ALA A 258 -16.42 24.06 -16.61
C ALA A 258 -15.59 24.98 -17.53
N GLU A 259 -16.22 25.92 -18.21
CA GLU A 259 -15.55 26.96 -19.03
C GLU A 259 -14.59 27.78 -18.18
N ARG A 260 -15.04 28.27 -17.02
CA ARG A 260 -14.22 29.05 -16.10
C ARG A 260 -13.01 28.25 -15.56
N LEU A 261 -13.23 26.98 -15.17
CA LEU A 261 -12.13 26.08 -14.79
C LEU A 261 -11.12 25.86 -15.92
N GLY A 262 -11.60 25.83 -17.18
CA GLY A 262 -10.76 25.72 -18.38
C GLY A 262 -9.84 26.91 -18.65
N GLU A 263 -10.06 28.06 -17.98
CA GLU A 263 -9.18 29.23 -18.01
C GLU A 263 -7.95 29.09 -17.13
N LEU A 264 -7.95 28.13 -16.20
CA LEU A 264 -6.85 27.90 -15.26
C LEU A 264 -5.82 26.90 -15.79
N ALA A 265 -4.63 26.92 -15.22
CA ALA A 265 -3.62 25.86 -15.38
C ALA A 265 -3.99 24.60 -14.58
N LEU A 266 -5.25 24.19 -14.63
CA LEU A 266 -5.81 23.11 -13.82
C LEU A 266 -5.24 21.75 -14.21
N ARG A 267 -4.60 21.04 -13.26
CA ARG A 267 -4.04 19.70 -13.49
C ARG A 267 -3.71 18.96 -12.22
N PRO A 268 -4.39 17.81 -11.93
CA PRO A 268 -5.57 17.32 -12.64
C PRO A 268 -6.86 18.01 -12.17
N ALA A 269 -7.90 17.98 -13.00
CA ALA A 269 -9.25 18.16 -12.47
C ALA A 269 -9.66 16.86 -11.77
N ARG A 270 -9.95 16.95 -10.48
CA ARG A 270 -10.34 15.79 -9.67
C ARG A 270 -11.85 15.77 -9.51
N ILE A 271 -12.51 14.75 -10.05
CA ILE A 271 -13.97 14.62 -10.01
C ILE A 271 -14.32 13.34 -9.27
N ALA A 272 -15.06 13.44 -8.17
CA ALA A 272 -15.44 12.27 -7.39
C ALA A 272 -16.45 11.39 -8.14
N PHE A 273 -16.31 10.07 -8.01
CA PHE A 273 -17.22 9.06 -8.55
C PHE A 273 -17.39 7.94 -7.53
N ASP A 274 -18.06 8.27 -6.42
CA ASP A 274 -18.12 7.41 -5.24
C ASP A 274 -19.15 6.28 -5.36
N HIS A 275 -20.26 6.48 -6.12
CA HIS A 275 -21.35 5.53 -6.27
C HIS A 275 -21.70 5.31 -7.73
N ILE A 276 -22.04 4.07 -8.10
CA ILE A 276 -22.38 3.73 -9.50
C ILE A 276 -23.67 4.42 -9.97
N GLU A 277 -24.59 4.68 -9.04
CA GLU A 277 -25.85 5.41 -9.31
C GLU A 277 -25.60 6.82 -9.86
N ASP A 278 -24.44 7.40 -9.58
CA ASP A 278 -24.06 8.74 -10.04
C ASP A 278 -23.40 8.73 -11.43
N ALA A 279 -23.38 7.60 -12.14
CA ALA A 279 -22.66 7.42 -13.40
C ALA A 279 -23.00 8.47 -14.45
N GLU A 280 -24.28 8.80 -14.66
CA GLU A 280 -24.68 9.79 -15.67
C GLU A 280 -24.25 11.21 -15.28
N THR A 281 -24.32 11.55 -14.01
CA THR A 281 -23.82 12.84 -13.49
C THR A 281 -22.31 12.95 -13.70
N TYR A 282 -21.57 11.89 -13.39
CA TYR A 282 -20.13 11.82 -13.60
C TYR A 282 -19.77 11.94 -15.09
N LYS A 283 -20.39 11.16 -15.97
CA LYS A 283 -20.17 11.21 -17.42
C LYS A 283 -20.38 12.63 -17.98
N LYS A 284 -21.47 13.28 -17.54
CA LYS A 284 -21.76 14.67 -17.92
C LYS A 284 -20.65 15.62 -17.46
N ALA A 285 -20.21 15.52 -16.22
CA ALA A 285 -19.16 16.36 -15.65
C ALA A 285 -17.83 16.21 -16.41
N ILE A 286 -17.41 14.98 -16.69
CA ILE A 286 -16.19 14.68 -17.46
C ILE A 286 -16.26 15.27 -18.88
N ARG A 287 -17.39 15.12 -19.59
CA ARG A 287 -17.57 15.68 -20.94
C ARG A 287 -17.52 17.21 -20.92
N LEU A 288 -18.13 17.86 -19.92
CA LEU A 288 -18.04 19.32 -19.75
C LEU A 288 -16.59 19.77 -19.55
N CYS A 289 -15.84 19.12 -18.67
CA CYS A 289 -14.44 19.45 -18.44
C CYS A 289 -13.59 19.28 -19.71
N ALA A 290 -13.71 18.14 -20.39
CA ALA A 290 -12.93 17.85 -21.60
C ALA A 290 -13.19 18.86 -22.72
N ARG A 291 -14.46 19.18 -22.97
CA ARG A 291 -14.88 20.18 -23.99
C ARG A 291 -14.44 21.60 -23.65
N SER A 292 -14.27 21.91 -22.36
CA SER A 292 -13.66 23.16 -21.87
C SER A 292 -12.12 23.15 -21.91
N GLY A 293 -11.51 22.13 -22.52
CA GLY A 293 -10.07 22.02 -22.71
C GLY A 293 -9.29 21.53 -21.50
N ILE A 294 -9.95 20.90 -20.52
CA ILE A 294 -9.33 20.23 -19.37
C ILE A 294 -9.08 18.78 -19.76
N THR A 295 -7.84 18.44 -20.13
CA THR A 295 -7.50 17.13 -20.72
C THR A 295 -6.87 16.15 -19.74
N HIS A 296 -6.49 16.62 -18.55
CA HIS A 296 -5.93 15.80 -17.48
C HIS A 296 -6.89 15.78 -16.30
N MET A 297 -7.55 14.67 -16.13
CA MET A 297 -8.55 14.47 -15.08
C MET A 297 -8.17 13.28 -14.20
N SER A 298 -8.70 13.25 -13.01
CA SER A 298 -8.66 12.08 -12.14
C SER A 298 -9.97 11.94 -11.40
N ASN A 299 -10.26 10.75 -10.94
CA ASN A 299 -11.39 10.50 -10.06
C ASN A 299 -10.97 9.74 -8.81
N TYR A 300 -11.71 9.95 -7.74
CA TYR A 300 -11.71 9.10 -6.57
C TYR A 300 -12.87 8.12 -6.72
N LEU A 301 -12.56 6.81 -6.57
CA LEU A 301 -13.56 5.73 -6.63
C LEU A 301 -13.61 5.10 -5.25
N LEU A 302 -14.63 5.44 -4.46
CA LEU A 302 -14.83 4.82 -3.17
C LEU A 302 -15.27 3.36 -3.37
N TYR A 303 -14.65 2.40 -2.68
CA TYR A 303 -15.06 1.01 -2.71
C TYR A 303 -15.11 0.41 -1.30
N ASN A 304 -15.78 -0.74 -1.15
CA ASN A 304 -16.01 -1.37 0.16
C ASN A 304 -16.99 -0.56 1.03
N GLY A 305 -17.87 0.25 0.40
CA GLY A 305 -18.85 1.09 1.09
C GLY A 305 -20.05 0.33 1.62
N GLU A 306 -20.87 1.03 2.38
CA GLU A 306 -22.11 0.53 2.98
C GLU A 306 -23.33 1.13 2.31
N ASP A 307 -24.50 0.55 2.54
CA ASP A 307 -25.78 1.13 2.14
C ASP A 307 -25.96 2.52 2.79
N PHE A 308 -26.44 3.47 2.03
CA PHE A 308 -26.69 4.81 2.53
C PHE A 308 -27.99 5.37 1.96
N THR A 309 -28.82 5.95 2.82
CA THR A 309 -29.99 6.70 2.41
C THR A 309 -30.04 8.02 3.17
N GLY A 310 -30.06 9.13 2.44
CA GLY A 310 -30.12 10.45 3.04
C GLY A 310 -30.14 11.57 2.02
N LYS A 311 -30.76 12.70 2.35
CA LYS A 311 -30.85 13.92 1.55
C LYS A 311 -31.26 13.73 0.08
N GLY A 312 -32.21 12.81 -0.16
CA GLY A 312 -32.72 12.57 -1.52
C GLY A 312 -31.88 11.60 -2.37
N HIS A 313 -30.80 11.05 -1.81
CA HIS A 313 -29.99 10.02 -2.45
C HIS A 313 -30.09 8.70 -1.70
N SER A 314 -30.08 7.60 -2.45
CA SER A 314 -29.98 6.25 -1.90
C SER A 314 -28.95 5.49 -2.71
N TYR A 315 -27.96 4.95 -2.02
CA TYR A 315 -26.85 4.20 -2.58
C TYR A 315 -26.82 2.82 -1.94
N HIS A 316 -26.63 1.78 -2.73
CA HIS A 316 -26.44 0.43 -2.20
C HIS A 316 -24.98 0.22 -1.73
N ALA A 317 -24.78 -0.79 -0.89
CA ALA A 317 -23.45 -1.22 -0.48
C ALA A 317 -22.63 -1.62 -1.70
N ASP A 318 -21.50 -0.95 -1.89
CA ASP A 318 -20.62 -1.07 -3.06
C ASP A 318 -20.17 -2.52 -3.29
N THR A 319 -20.22 -2.97 -4.52
CA THR A 319 -19.77 -4.30 -4.95
C THR A 319 -18.46 -4.22 -5.75
N PRO A 320 -17.75 -5.35 -5.90
CA PRO A 320 -16.62 -5.40 -6.85
C PRO A 320 -17.01 -5.05 -8.28
N ASP A 321 -18.21 -5.44 -8.72
CA ASP A 321 -18.72 -5.14 -10.06
C ASP A 321 -18.94 -3.63 -10.24
N ASP A 322 -19.43 -2.93 -9.24
CA ASP A 322 -19.61 -1.47 -9.28
C ASP A 322 -18.26 -0.74 -9.41
N LEU A 323 -17.25 -1.21 -8.70
CA LEU A 323 -15.90 -0.65 -8.82
C LEU A 323 -15.34 -0.86 -10.23
N TYR A 324 -15.46 -2.08 -10.76
CA TYR A 324 -15.02 -2.39 -12.13
C TYR A 324 -15.73 -1.49 -13.15
N GLU A 325 -17.05 -1.39 -13.06
CA GLU A 325 -17.86 -0.60 -13.99
C GLU A 325 -17.50 0.89 -13.94
N ARG A 326 -17.28 1.46 -12.75
CA ARG A 326 -16.83 2.86 -12.62
C ARG A 326 -15.44 3.10 -13.23
N MET A 327 -14.52 2.13 -13.10
CA MET A 327 -13.23 2.20 -13.78
C MET A 327 -13.39 2.09 -15.29
N ARG A 328 -14.26 1.17 -15.77
CA ARG A 328 -14.52 0.97 -17.21
C ARG A 328 -15.14 2.21 -17.83
N ILE A 329 -16.15 2.82 -17.21
CA ILE A 329 -16.76 4.09 -17.63
C ILE A 329 -15.68 5.16 -17.82
N SER A 330 -14.72 5.26 -16.93
CA SER A 330 -13.63 6.24 -17.04
C SER A 330 -12.73 5.96 -18.23
N MET A 331 -12.50 4.70 -18.57
CA MET A 331 -11.74 4.27 -19.75
C MET A 331 -12.47 4.58 -21.04
N ASP A 332 -13.75 4.20 -21.11
CA ASP A 332 -14.60 4.45 -22.28
C ASP A 332 -14.66 5.96 -22.60
N LEU A 333 -14.81 6.81 -21.57
CA LEU A 333 -14.77 8.26 -21.70
C LEU A 333 -13.41 8.79 -22.20
N CYS A 334 -12.30 8.18 -21.77
CA CYS A 334 -10.98 8.56 -22.31
C CYS A 334 -10.91 8.36 -23.83
N GLU A 335 -11.40 7.25 -24.34
CA GLU A 335 -11.39 6.93 -25.78
C GLU A 335 -12.39 7.78 -26.56
N GLU A 336 -13.64 7.85 -26.07
CA GLU A 336 -14.70 8.68 -26.66
C GLU A 336 -14.21 10.13 -26.85
N LEU A 337 -13.73 10.74 -25.76
CA LEU A 337 -13.34 12.16 -25.79
C LEU A 337 -12.02 12.41 -26.52
N THR A 338 -11.10 11.46 -26.52
CA THR A 338 -9.87 11.55 -27.33
C THR A 338 -10.21 11.56 -28.82
N ALA A 339 -11.15 10.71 -29.24
CA ALA A 339 -11.61 10.68 -30.63
C ALA A 339 -12.43 11.93 -31.00
N GLU A 340 -13.37 12.34 -30.15
CA GLU A 340 -14.22 13.53 -30.37
C GLU A 340 -13.38 14.80 -30.52
N LEU A 341 -12.42 15.02 -29.64
CA LEU A 341 -11.66 16.26 -29.55
C LEU A 341 -10.38 16.25 -30.38
N ASN A 342 -10.04 15.11 -30.97
CA ASN A 342 -8.81 14.91 -31.76
C ASN A 342 -7.52 15.27 -30.97
N HIS A 343 -7.55 15.10 -29.66
CA HIS A 343 -6.37 15.19 -28.78
C HIS A 343 -6.53 14.32 -27.56
N LYS A 344 -5.41 13.92 -26.96
CA LYS A 344 -5.40 12.97 -25.84
C LYS A 344 -6.11 13.54 -24.62
N VAL A 345 -7.15 12.86 -24.17
CA VAL A 345 -7.81 13.03 -22.87
C VAL A 345 -7.37 11.88 -21.96
N ALA A 346 -6.99 12.20 -20.75
CA ALA A 346 -6.54 11.20 -19.77
C ALA A 346 -7.32 11.34 -18.46
N ILE A 347 -7.90 10.24 -17.99
CA ILE A 347 -8.59 10.15 -16.71
C ILE A 347 -7.87 9.05 -15.90
N PHE A 348 -7.37 9.40 -14.72
CA PHE A 348 -6.72 8.45 -13.81
C PHE A 348 -7.64 8.16 -12.64
N SER A 349 -8.01 6.90 -12.50
CA SER A 349 -8.85 6.46 -11.37
C SER A 349 -7.99 6.16 -10.14
N PHE A 350 -8.45 6.60 -8.97
CA PHE A 350 -7.85 6.31 -7.68
C PHE A 350 -8.86 5.54 -6.81
N PRO A 351 -8.85 4.19 -6.86
CA PRO A 351 -9.66 3.39 -5.97
C PRO A 351 -9.28 3.66 -4.51
N MET A 352 -10.24 4.09 -3.71
CA MET A 352 -10.08 4.44 -2.31
C MET A 352 -10.96 3.52 -1.45
N ARG A 353 -10.31 2.72 -0.59
CA ARG A 353 -11.03 1.83 0.31
C ARG A 353 -11.78 2.63 1.37
N TYR A 354 -13.09 2.47 1.44
CA TYR A 354 -13.88 2.95 2.56
C TYR A 354 -13.44 2.26 3.86
N ILE A 355 -13.23 3.07 4.86
CA ILE A 355 -12.92 2.67 6.23
C ILE A 355 -13.71 3.60 7.13
N PRO A 356 -14.57 3.10 8.03
CA PRO A 356 -15.26 3.91 9.01
C PRO A 356 -14.29 4.78 9.80
N LEU A 357 -14.65 6.02 10.08
CA LEU A 357 -13.78 6.97 10.79
C LEU A 357 -13.36 6.47 12.18
N SER A 358 -14.12 5.56 12.78
CA SER A 358 -13.83 4.91 14.06
C SER A 358 -12.89 3.69 13.98
N ASP A 359 -12.56 3.20 12.78
CA ASP A 359 -11.70 2.01 12.62
C ASP A 359 -10.22 2.38 12.68
N LEU A 360 -9.58 2.15 13.81
CA LEU A 360 -8.15 2.39 14.05
C LEU A 360 -7.21 1.40 13.35
N LYS A 361 -7.71 0.22 12.92
CA LYS A 361 -6.88 -0.88 12.40
C LYS A 361 -7.05 -1.16 10.92
N ARG A 362 -7.91 -0.41 10.23
CA ARG A 362 -8.29 -0.66 8.82
C ARG A 362 -8.87 -2.07 8.60
N GLY A 363 -9.52 -2.62 9.62
CA GLY A 363 -10.06 -3.98 9.61
C GLY A 363 -11.42 -4.10 8.93
N PHE A 364 -12.13 -3.00 8.73
CA PHE A 364 -13.49 -2.99 8.20
C PHE A 364 -13.60 -3.67 6.83
N VAL A 365 -14.61 -4.53 6.70
CA VAL A 365 -14.98 -5.21 5.47
C VAL A 365 -16.46 -4.96 5.23
N GLY A 366 -16.80 -4.32 4.13
CA GLY A 366 -18.17 -4.02 3.73
C GLY A 366 -18.99 -5.29 3.42
N ALA A 367 -20.32 -5.18 3.48
CA ALA A 367 -21.23 -6.31 3.36
C ALA A 367 -21.12 -7.10 2.04
N ARG A 368 -20.64 -6.46 0.97
CA ARG A 368 -20.47 -7.04 -0.38
C ARG A 368 -19.03 -7.37 -0.73
N TRP A 369 -18.11 -7.17 0.22
CA TRP A 369 -16.68 -7.44 0.08
C TRP A 369 -16.25 -8.54 1.03
N ASN A 370 -15.03 -9.00 0.88
CA ASN A 370 -14.36 -9.90 1.82
C ASN A 370 -12.86 -9.57 1.90
N ALA A 371 -12.18 -10.08 2.91
CA ALA A 371 -10.76 -9.76 3.14
C ALA A 371 -9.87 -10.22 1.97
N LYS A 372 -10.22 -11.32 1.30
CA LYS A 372 -9.52 -11.83 0.13
C LYS A 372 -9.60 -10.86 -1.05
N TYR A 373 -10.79 -10.35 -1.36
CA TYR A 373 -11.00 -9.39 -2.44
C TYR A 373 -10.27 -8.08 -2.18
N LEU A 374 -10.39 -7.55 -0.96
CA LEU A 374 -9.70 -6.33 -0.56
C LEU A 374 -8.18 -6.48 -0.67
N ARG A 375 -7.63 -7.62 -0.28
CA ARG A 375 -6.21 -7.91 -0.40
C ARG A 375 -5.77 -8.05 -1.85
N ALA A 376 -6.54 -8.76 -2.67
CA ALA A 376 -6.26 -8.94 -4.09
C ALA A 376 -6.25 -7.59 -4.83
N LEU A 377 -7.27 -6.76 -4.63
CA LEU A 377 -7.32 -5.42 -5.22
C LEU A 377 -6.12 -4.56 -4.81
N GLN A 378 -5.76 -4.58 -3.52
CA GLN A 378 -4.56 -3.88 -3.06
C GLN A 378 -3.29 -4.33 -3.80
N ARG A 379 -3.14 -5.64 -4.05
CA ARG A 379 -2.02 -6.19 -4.82
C ARG A 379 -2.06 -5.78 -6.29
N MET A 380 -3.24 -5.76 -6.90
CA MET A 380 -3.45 -5.33 -8.29
C MET A 380 -3.09 -3.85 -8.49
N LEU A 381 -3.30 -3.01 -7.50
CA LEU A 381 -3.00 -1.57 -7.56
C LEU A 381 -1.52 -1.22 -7.30
N ILE A 382 -0.69 -2.16 -6.80
CA ILE A 382 0.74 -1.88 -6.51
C ILE A 382 1.52 -1.47 -7.78
N PRO A 383 1.44 -2.18 -8.92
CA PRO A 383 2.21 -1.83 -10.12
C PRO A 383 1.92 -0.43 -10.65
N THR A 384 0.72 0.07 -10.45
CA THR A 384 0.28 1.40 -10.90
C THR A 384 0.39 2.47 -9.81
N GLN A 385 1.00 2.16 -8.66
CA GLN A 385 1.07 3.06 -7.51
C GLN A 385 -0.30 3.55 -7.02
N GLY A 386 -1.28 2.66 -7.02
CA GLY A 386 -2.64 2.95 -6.59
C GLY A 386 -3.52 3.66 -7.62
N LYS A 387 -3.10 3.71 -8.89
CA LYS A 387 -3.88 4.35 -9.96
C LYS A 387 -4.50 3.31 -10.88
N GLY A 388 -5.74 3.52 -11.25
CA GLY A 388 -6.29 2.95 -12.47
C GLY A 388 -5.65 3.66 -13.68
N VAL A 389 -5.46 2.95 -14.78
CA VAL A 389 -4.73 3.47 -15.93
C VAL A 389 -5.63 3.92 -17.07
N SER A 390 -5.14 4.87 -17.86
CA SER A 390 -5.84 5.47 -18.98
C SER A 390 -5.55 4.78 -20.33
N SER A 391 -5.34 3.45 -20.33
CA SER A 391 -5.12 2.66 -21.54
C SER A 391 -5.95 1.39 -21.48
N HIS A 392 -6.83 1.18 -22.46
CA HIS A 392 -7.74 0.04 -22.52
C HIS A 392 -7.01 -1.30 -22.42
N SER A 393 -5.96 -1.49 -23.22
CA SER A 393 -5.19 -2.72 -23.23
C SER A 393 -4.53 -3.04 -21.88
N PHE A 394 -4.07 -2.01 -21.17
CA PHE A 394 -3.52 -2.19 -19.83
C PHE A 394 -4.63 -2.44 -18.81
N PHE A 395 -5.75 -1.74 -18.91
CA PHE A 395 -6.89 -1.95 -18.04
C PHE A 395 -7.41 -3.38 -18.12
N GLU A 396 -7.64 -3.91 -19.34
CA GLU A 396 -8.06 -5.30 -19.55
C GLU A 396 -7.04 -6.30 -19.02
N ALA A 397 -5.75 -6.04 -19.20
CA ALA A 397 -4.69 -6.92 -18.69
C ALA A 397 -4.63 -6.93 -17.16
N ASP A 398 -4.89 -5.79 -16.51
CA ASP A 398 -4.77 -5.66 -15.05
C ASP A 398 -6.07 -6.00 -14.32
N PHE A 399 -7.21 -5.58 -14.84
CA PHE A 399 -8.52 -5.71 -14.17
C PHE A 399 -9.47 -6.70 -14.86
N GLY A 400 -9.15 -7.24 -16.03
CA GLY A 400 -10.00 -8.13 -16.80
C GLY A 400 -10.83 -7.42 -17.86
N LYS A 401 -11.42 -8.22 -18.77
CA LYS A 401 -12.26 -7.73 -19.89
C LYS A 401 -13.72 -7.57 -19.51
N SER A 402 -14.13 -8.12 -18.38
CA SER A 402 -15.47 -8.02 -17.84
C SER A 402 -15.43 -8.00 -16.31
N SER A 403 -16.55 -7.63 -15.68
CA SER A 403 -16.66 -7.63 -14.22
C SER A 403 -16.54 -9.04 -13.65
N GLU A 404 -17.02 -10.07 -14.36
CA GLU A 404 -16.87 -11.47 -13.94
C GLU A 404 -15.39 -11.90 -13.95
N GLU A 405 -14.61 -11.47 -14.95
CA GLU A 405 -13.18 -11.74 -14.98
C GLU A 405 -12.45 -10.95 -13.86
N PHE A 406 -12.87 -9.74 -13.58
CA PHE A 406 -12.34 -8.96 -12.46
C PHE A 406 -12.59 -9.66 -11.11
N VAL A 407 -13.83 -10.09 -10.85
CA VAL A 407 -14.18 -10.84 -9.63
C VAL A 407 -13.39 -12.16 -9.55
N MET A 408 -13.20 -12.84 -10.66
CA MET A 408 -12.32 -14.00 -10.73
C MET A 408 -10.88 -13.64 -10.32
N TYR A 409 -10.33 -12.52 -10.79
CA TYR A 409 -8.99 -12.07 -10.39
C TYR A 409 -8.91 -11.74 -8.89
N LEU A 410 -9.96 -11.15 -8.32
CA LEU A 410 -10.03 -10.92 -6.87
C LEU A 410 -10.03 -12.22 -6.05
N ALA A 411 -10.60 -13.29 -6.59
CA ALA A 411 -10.58 -14.61 -5.97
C ALA A 411 -9.22 -15.33 -6.12
N MET A 412 -8.41 -14.99 -7.12
CA MET A 412 -7.16 -15.68 -7.47
C MET A 412 -6.16 -15.76 -6.31
N PRO A 413 -5.42 -16.87 -6.13
CA PRO A 413 -4.32 -16.93 -5.16
C PRO A 413 -3.35 -15.76 -5.32
N GLU A 414 -2.89 -15.17 -4.21
CA GLU A 414 -2.11 -13.90 -4.22
C GLU A 414 -0.83 -14.02 -5.05
N GLU A 415 -0.16 -15.17 -5.01
CA GLU A 415 1.08 -15.41 -5.76
C GLU A 415 0.88 -15.45 -7.29
N HIS A 416 -0.33 -15.74 -7.75
CA HIS A 416 -0.65 -15.77 -9.18
C HIS A 416 -1.09 -14.42 -9.74
N LEU A 417 -1.49 -13.47 -8.88
CA LEU A 417 -1.93 -12.15 -9.31
C LEU A 417 -0.88 -11.39 -10.14
N GLY A 418 0.40 -11.59 -9.87
CA GLY A 418 1.48 -10.97 -10.64
C GLY A 418 1.68 -11.55 -12.05
N TRP A 419 1.06 -12.70 -12.36
CA TRP A 419 1.22 -13.44 -13.61
C TRP A 419 -0.01 -13.34 -14.54
N ARG A 420 -1.02 -12.53 -14.16
CA ARG A 420 -2.13 -12.17 -15.05
C ARG A 420 -1.65 -11.20 -16.14
N GLY A 421 -2.42 -11.06 -17.20
CA GLY A 421 -2.09 -10.16 -18.31
C GLY A 421 -1.17 -10.79 -19.35
N HIS A 422 -0.29 -10.02 -19.95
CA HIS A 422 0.55 -10.44 -21.05
C HIS A 422 2.04 -10.36 -20.72
N PHE A 423 2.82 -11.31 -21.25
CA PHE A 423 4.26 -11.24 -21.20
C PHE A 423 4.77 -10.14 -22.14
N ALA A 424 5.58 -9.22 -21.61
CA ALA A 424 6.19 -8.17 -22.41
C ALA A 424 7.68 -8.01 -22.06
N LYS A 425 8.52 -7.67 -23.04
CA LYS A 425 9.93 -7.35 -22.82
C LYS A 425 10.03 -6.05 -21.98
N ARG A 426 10.90 -6.06 -20.97
CA ARG A 426 11.19 -4.88 -20.16
C ARG A 426 12.20 -3.97 -20.86
N LYS A 427 12.11 -2.68 -20.57
CA LYS A 427 13.12 -1.73 -21.05
C LYS A 427 14.50 -2.09 -20.51
N ASN A 428 15.50 -2.17 -21.39
CA ASN A 428 16.90 -2.52 -21.06
C ASN A 428 17.11 -3.96 -20.59
N GLU A 429 16.19 -4.90 -20.86
CA GLU A 429 16.33 -6.31 -20.54
C GLU A 429 17.10 -7.01 -21.65
N SER A 430 18.13 -7.78 -21.29
CA SER A 430 18.87 -8.65 -22.23
C SER A 430 18.02 -9.83 -22.68
N ASP A 431 18.37 -10.44 -23.81
CA ASP A 431 17.64 -11.61 -24.34
C ASP A 431 17.75 -12.83 -23.41
N ALA A 432 18.87 -12.99 -22.69
CA ALA A 432 19.05 -14.05 -21.70
C ALA A 432 18.15 -13.86 -20.47
N GLU A 433 18.08 -12.63 -19.92
CA GLU A 433 17.18 -12.31 -18.81
C GLU A 433 15.70 -12.45 -19.22
N MET A 434 15.37 -12.05 -20.44
CA MET A 434 14.04 -12.22 -21.00
C MET A 434 13.65 -13.71 -21.12
N ALA A 435 14.58 -14.56 -21.61
CA ALA A 435 14.33 -15.99 -21.77
C ALA A 435 14.11 -16.68 -20.42
N GLU A 436 14.92 -16.37 -19.40
CA GLU A 436 14.74 -16.91 -18.05
C GLU A 436 13.43 -16.48 -17.42
N ARG A 437 13.10 -15.20 -17.56
CA ARG A 437 11.82 -14.67 -17.07
C ARG A 437 10.63 -15.27 -17.85
N LYS A 438 10.79 -15.53 -19.15
CA LYS A 438 9.75 -16.18 -19.97
C LYS A 438 9.48 -17.60 -19.50
N LYS A 439 10.52 -18.36 -19.16
CA LYS A 439 10.39 -19.71 -18.59
C LYS A 439 9.57 -19.68 -17.29
N THR A 440 9.93 -18.78 -16.38
CA THR A 440 9.18 -18.59 -15.13
C THR A 440 7.73 -18.16 -15.39
N TRP A 441 7.52 -17.30 -16.38
CA TRP A 441 6.18 -16.90 -16.82
C TRP A 441 5.36 -18.09 -17.28
N ASP A 442 5.90 -18.91 -18.19
CA ASP A 442 5.20 -20.06 -18.78
C ASP A 442 4.82 -21.11 -17.72
N GLU A 443 5.70 -21.38 -16.76
CA GLU A 443 5.37 -22.23 -15.61
C GLU A 443 4.20 -21.67 -14.80
N ASN A 444 4.21 -20.36 -14.48
CA ASN A 444 3.13 -19.74 -13.74
C ASN A 444 1.82 -19.66 -14.54
N GLN A 445 1.89 -19.58 -15.88
CA GLN A 445 0.68 -19.67 -16.72
C GLN A 445 0.04 -21.07 -16.65
N GLN A 446 0.80 -22.13 -16.50
CA GLN A 446 0.24 -23.48 -16.29
C GLN A 446 -0.50 -23.57 -14.94
N TYR A 447 0.09 -23.03 -13.87
CA TYR A 447 -0.57 -22.92 -12.56
C TYR A 447 -1.88 -22.13 -12.63
N LEU A 448 -1.79 -20.98 -13.26
CA LEU A 448 -2.95 -20.09 -13.42
C LEU A 448 -4.03 -20.73 -14.28
N GLY A 449 -3.65 -21.45 -15.34
CA GLY A 449 -4.56 -22.17 -16.22
C GLY A 449 -5.35 -23.26 -15.49
N GLU A 450 -4.68 -24.07 -14.67
CA GLU A 450 -5.34 -25.12 -13.87
C GLU A 450 -6.29 -24.51 -12.83
N TRP A 451 -5.83 -23.48 -12.10
CA TRP A 451 -6.68 -22.77 -11.15
C TRP A 451 -7.93 -22.17 -11.83
N LYS A 452 -7.75 -21.46 -12.97
CA LYS A 452 -8.87 -20.89 -13.74
C LYS A 452 -9.85 -21.96 -14.22
N ARG A 453 -9.35 -23.06 -14.77
CA ARG A 453 -10.16 -24.17 -15.24
C ARG A 453 -11.08 -24.69 -14.13
N ARG A 454 -10.53 -24.97 -12.95
CA ARG A 454 -11.30 -25.45 -11.78
C ARG A 454 -12.25 -24.39 -11.23
N PHE A 455 -11.81 -23.14 -11.13
CA PHE A 455 -12.64 -22.05 -10.63
C PHE A 455 -13.86 -21.80 -11.53
N LEU A 456 -13.67 -21.82 -12.84
CA LEU A 456 -14.76 -21.65 -13.80
C LEU A 456 -15.73 -22.86 -13.84
N ALA A 457 -15.26 -24.04 -13.48
CA ALA A 457 -16.08 -25.25 -13.39
C ALA A 457 -16.95 -25.33 -12.12
N LEU A 458 -16.82 -24.39 -11.17
CA LEU A 458 -17.56 -24.41 -9.90
C LEU A 458 -19.08 -24.27 -10.06
N GLY A 459 -19.55 -23.57 -11.11
CA GLY A 459 -20.98 -23.32 -11.28
C GLY A 459 -21.62 -22.69 -10.02
N ASP A 460 -22.63 -23.35 -9.50
CA ASP A 460 -23.38 -22.91 -8.31
C ASP A 460 -22.58 -23.02 -7.00
N ASP A 461 -21.49 -23.77 -6.97
CA ASP A 461 -20.59 -23.86 -5.79
C ASP A 461 -19.64 -22.67 -5.65
N LYS A 462 -19.66 -21.72 -6.57
CA LYS A 462 -18.76 -20.55 -6.55
C LYS A 462 -18.84 -19.75 -5.26
N ASP A 463 -20.05 -19.37 -4.85
CA ASP A 463 -20.27 -18.57 -3.63
C ASP A 463 -19.84 -19.33 -2.38
N LYS A 464 -20.10 -20.62 -2.35
CA LYS A 464 -19.64 -21.51 -1.28
C LYS A 464 -18.13 -21.55 -1.22
N PHE A 465 -17.44 -21.71 -2.36
CA PHE A 465 -15.99 -21.67 -2.41
C PHE A 465 -15.44 -20.33 -1.95
N ILE A 466 -16.03 -19.21 -2.40
CA ILE A 466 -15.63 -17.86 -1.96
C ILE A 466 -15.76 -17.73 -0.42
N SER A 467 -16.76 -18.35 0.20
CA SER A 467 -16.89 -18.33 1.67
C SER A 467 -15.71 -18.98 2.39
N TYR A 468 -15.09 -20.01 1.80
CA TYR A 468 -13.90 -20.67 2.36
C TYR A 468 -12.62 -19.84 2.26
N ILE A 469 -12.47 -19.04 1.21
CA ILE A 469 -11.27 -18.23 0.97
C ILE A 469 -11.41 -16.78 1.44
N GLY A 470 -12.63 -16.33 1.74
CA GLY A 470 -12.97 -14.92 1.94
C GLY A 470 -12.23 -14.22 3.09
N ASN A 471 -11.81 -14.93 4.12
CA ASN A 471 -11.04 -14.38 5.24
C ASN A 471 -9.55 -14.15 4.91
N ASN A 472 -9.10 -14.56 3.71
CA ASN A 472 -7.71 -14.50 3.26
C ASN A 472 -6.70 -15.21 4.19
N SER A 473 -7.15 -16.27 4.84
CA SER A 473 -6.33 -17.14 5.72
C SER A 473 -6.54 -18.59 5.32
N TYR A 474 -5.45 -19.32 5.09
CA TYR A 474 -5.48 -20.66 4.51
C TYR A 474 -4.77 -21.64 5.44
N SER A 475 -5.50 -22.65 5.90
CA SER A 475 -4.96 -23.64 6.82
C SER A 475 -5.48 -25.05 6.53
N VAL A 476 -4.82 -26.04 7.11
CA VAL A 476 -5.24 -27.44 7.01
C VAL A 476 -6.58 -27.68 7.71
N GLU A 477 -6.83 -27.01 8.82
CA GLU A 477 -8.11 -27.09 9.56
C GLU A 477 -9.26 -26.62 8.66
N ARG A 478 -9.08 -25.49 7.96
CA ARG A 478 -10.08 -24.97 7.03
C ARG A 478 -10.29 -25.90 5.82
N TYR A 479 -9.23 -26.52 5.33
CA TYR A 479 -9.30 -27.55 4.28
C TYR A 479 -10.21 -28.73 4.70
N LEU A 480 -10.13 -29.17 5.95
CA LEU A 480 -10.94 -30.27 6.48
C LEU A 480 -12.45 -29.91 6.61
N GLU A 481 -12.80 -28.64 6.71
CA GLU A 481 -14.21 -28.19 6.71
C GLU A 481 -14.88 -28.33 5.34
N ILE A 482 -14.11 -28.34 4.26
CA ILE A 482 -14.60 -28.49 2.90
C ILE A 482 -14.98 -29.97 2.69
N LYS A 483 -16.19 -30.22 2.18
CA LYS A 483 -16.68 -31.59 1.99
C LYS A 483 -16.44 -32.11 0.58
N GLU A 484 -16.55 -31.25 -0.42
CA GLU A 484 -16.47 -31.57 -1.82
C GLU A 484 -15.02 -31.71 -2.28
N SER A 485 -14.68 -32.85 -2.90
CA SER A 485 -13.31 -33.14 -3.37
C SER A 485 -12.78 -32.07 -4.34
N GLU A 486 -13.62 -31.61 -5.29
CA GLU A 486 -13.20 -30.60 -6.26
C GLU A 486 -12.90 -29.24 -5.61
N LEU A 487 -13.68 -28.84 -4.59
CA LEU A 487 -13.40 -27.64 -3.83
C LEU A 487 -12.12 -27.78 -3.01
N LYS A 488 -11.84 -28.96 -2.44
CA LYS A 488 -10.58 -29.26 -1.75
C LYS A 488 -9.38 -29.12 -2.68
N LYS A 489 -9.44 -29.72 -3.88
CA LYS A 489 -8.39 -29.61 -4.88
C LYS A 489 -8.12 -28.16 -5.27
N LEU A 490 -9.16 -27.37 -5.50
CA LEU A 490 -9.03 -25.95 -5.80
C LEU A 490 -8.44 -25.15 -4.61
N TYR A 491 -8.82 -25.50 -3.37
CA TYR A 491 -8.32 -24.85 -2.16
C TYR A 491 -6.81 -25.05 -1.96
N LEU A 492 -6.23 -26.18 -2.43
CA LEU A 492 -4.79 -26.45 -2.36
C LEU A 492 -3.95 -25.38 -3.08
N HIS A 493 -4.50 -24.70 -4.09
CA HIS A 493 -3.80 -23.61 -4.79
C HIS A 493 -3.53 -22.39 -3.91
N TYR A 494 -4.20 -22.29 -2.77
CA TYR A 494 -3.99 -21.20 -1.78
C TYR A 494 -2.99 -21.58 -0.70
N PHE A 495 -2.55 -22.84 -0.68
CA PHE A 495 -1.54 -23.28 0.26
C PHE A 495 -0.15 -22.77 -0.12
N THR A 496 0.59 -22.32 0.87
CA THR A 496 2.05 -22.23 0.75
C THR A 496 2.62 -23.65 0.79
N ILE A 497 3.84 -23.83 0.28
CA ILE A 497 4.49 -25.15 0.37
C ILE A 497 4.60 -25.65 1.82
N PRO A 498 4.96 -24.81 2.83
CA PRO A 498 4.89 -25.25 4.23
C PRO A 498 3.50 -25.71 4.68
N THR A 499 2.43 -25.07 4.22
CA THR A 499 1.05 -25.47 4.56
C THR A 499 0.70 -26.80 3.87
N LEU A 500 1.07 -26.96 2.60
CA LEU A 500 0.88 -28.21 1.87
C LEU A 500 1.60 -29.39 2.56
N LEU A 501 2.85 -29.19 2.99
CA LEU A 501 3.61 -30.21 3.71
C LEU A 501 2.99 -30.58 5.06
N LYS A 502 2.38 -29.64 5.76
CA LYS A 502 1.63 -29.93 7.00
C LYS A 502 0.42 -30.82 6.76
N SER A 503 -0.22 -30.75 5.59
CA SER A 503 -1.38 -31.60 5.27
C SER A 503 -1.04 -33.08 5.19
N PHE A 504 0.22 -33.47 4.96
CA PHE A 504 0.66 -34.88 5.02
C PHE A 504 0.79 -35.44 6.44
N LEU A 505 0.69 -34.58 7.45
CA LEU A 505 0.63 -35.00 8.87
C LEU A 505 -0.79 -35.39 9.32
N LEU A 506 -1.79 -35.23 8.45
CA LEU A 506 -3.15 -35.66 8.74
C LEU A 506 -3.20 -37.16 9.04
N GLU A 507 -3.99 -37.55 10.05
CA GLU A 507 -4.24 -38.95 10.37
C GLU A 507 -5.26 -39.59 9.41
N ASN A 508 -6.14 -38.77 8.81
CA ASN A 508 -7.17 -39.24 7.90
C ASN A 508 -6.58 -39.58 6.53
N GLU A 509 -6.46 -40.86 6.24
CA GLU A 509 -5.92 -41.37 4.97
C GLU A 509 -6.74 -40.94 3.75
N THR A 510 -8.07 -40.85 3.86
CA THR A 510 -8.92 -40.42 2.76
C THR A 510 -8.58 -38.98 2.34
N GLU A 511 -8.35 -38.11 3.30
CA GLU A 511 -7.98 -36.71 3.04
C GLU A 511 -6.57 -36.58 2.44
N LYS A 512 -5.63 -37.38 2.92
CA LYS A 512 -4.28 -37.43 2.34
C LYS A 512 -4.32 -37.96 0.90
N ASN A 513 -5.12 -38.98 0.62
CA ASN A 513 -5.22 -39.56 -0.73
C ASN A 513 -5.75 -38.54 -1.75
N ILE A 514 -6.72 -37.70 -1.39
CA ILE A 514 -7.17 -36.62 -2.27
C ILE A 514 -6.00 -35.69 -2.64
N ILE A 515 -5.18 -35.33 -1.66
CA ILE A 515 -4.03 -34.44 -1.90
C ILE A 515 -2.97 -35.14 -2.76
N VAL A 516 -2.63 -36.39 -2.43
CA VAL A 516 -1.63 -37.19 -3.16
C VAL A 516 -2.06 -37.39 -4.62
N GLU A 517 -3.29 -37.85 -4.84
CA GLU A 517 -3.84 -38.06 -6.18
C GLU A 517 -3.78 -36.75 -6.99
N TYR A 518 -4.23 -35.66 -6.40
CA TYR A 518 -4.24 -34.37 -7.08
C TYR A 518 -2.83 -33.92 -7.49
N ILE A 519 -1.86 -33.91 -6.58
CA ILE A 519 -0.52 -33.39 -6.86
C ILE A 519 0.34 -34.35 -7.69
N THR A 520 0.04 -35.65 -7.69
CA THR A 520 0.87 -36.63 -8.43
C THR A 520 0.27 -37.04 -9.78
N GLN A 521 -1.06 -37.06 -9.91
CA GLN A 521 -1.74 -37.55 -11.10
C GLN A 521 -2.45 -36.47 -11.90
N GLU A 522 -3.20 -35.57 -11.20
CA GLU A 522 -4.00 -34.56 -11.88
C GLU A 522 -3.21 -33.28 -12.16
N PHE A 523 -2.38 -32.82 -11.21
CA PHE A 523 -1.60 -31.60 -11.37
C PHE A 523 -0.15 -31.75 -10.85
N PRO A 524 0.68 -32.58 -11.51
CA PRO A 524 2.05 -32.90 -11.06
C PRO A 524 2.98 -31.67 -10.94
N LEU A 525 2.67 -30.57 -11.62
CA LEU A 525 3.43 -29.33 -11.48
C LEU A 525 3.47 -28.80 -10.02
N MET A 526 2.41 -29.02 -9.24
CA MET A 526 2.39 -28.67 -7.82
C MET A 526 3.37 -29.56 -7.01
N TYR A 527 3.45 -30.84 -7.34
CA TYR A 527 4.42 -31.76 -6.76
C TYR A 527 5.86 -31.35 -7.10
N GLU A 528 6.15 -31.04 -8.36
CA GLU A 528 7.47 -30.59 -8.81
C GLU A 528 7.89 -29.29 -8.10
N ARG A 529 6.96 -28.36 -7.93
CA ARG A 529 7.21 -27.10 -7.18
C ARG A 529 7.53 -27.39 -5.72
N MET A 530 6.83 -28.32 -5.11
CA MET A 530 7.10 -28.76 -3.74
C MET A 530 8.50 -29.38 -3.62
N ILE A 531 8.87 -30.26 -4.54
CA ILE A 531 10.20 -30.88 -4.60
C ILE A 531 11.30 -29.82 -4.73
N ARG A 532 11.19 -28.91 -5.69
CA ARG A 532 12.18 -27.80 -5.87
C ARG A 532 12.33 -26.98 -4.61
N TYR A 533 11.23 -26.63 -3.97
CA TYR A 533 11.24 -25.84 -2.73
C TYR A 533 11.95 -26.58 -1.58
N VAL A 534 11.70 -27.88 -1.44
CA VAL A 534 12.36 -28.73 -0.43
C VAL A 534 13.85 -28.89 -0.76
N ALA A 535 14.20 -29.10 -2.03
CA ALA A 535 15.58 -29.23 -2.48
C ALA A 535 16.42 -27.97 -2.24
N GLU A 536 15.81 -26.78 -2.22
CA GLU A 536 16.47 -25.52 -1.81
C GLU A 536 16.81 -25.46 -0.33
N GLY A 537 16.45 -26.45 0.46
CA GLY A 537 16.76 -26.55 1.88
C GLY A 537 16.08 -25.50 2.76
N LYS A 538 14.95 -24.94 2.33
CA LYS A 538 14.23 -23.87 3.02
C LYS A 538 13.46 -24.31 4.25
N LEU A 539 13.30 -25.62 4.46
CA LEU A 539 12.45 -26.17 5.52
C LEU A 539 13.20 -27.08 6.48
N PRO A 540 12.82 -27.06 7.76
CA PRO A 540 13.31 -28.04 8.72
C PRO A 540 12.85 -29.46 8.37
N TYR A 541 13.69 -30.46 8.64
CA TYR A 541 13.36 -31.87 8.39
C TYR A 541 12.05 -32.31 9.06
N SER A 542 11.76 -31.83 10.25
CA SER A 542 10.51 -32.15 10.97
C SER A 542 9.23 -31.73 10.21
N MET A 543 9.33 -30.79 9.29
CA MET A 543 8.20 -30.42 8.40
C MET A 543 8.10 -31.36 7.19
N LEU A 544 9.15 -32.08 6.86
CA LEU A 544 9.22 -32.99 5.72
C LEU A 544 8.81 -34.43 6.07
N GLU A 545 8.79 -34.76 7.36
CA GLU A 545 8.52 -36.11 7.83
C GLU A 545 7.20 -36.70 7.32
N GLY A 546 6.13 -35.91 7.35
CA GLY A 546 4.84 -36.32 6.83
C GLY A 546 4.87 -36.61 5.33
N ALA A 547 5.56 -35.76 4.54
CA ALA A 547 5.71 -35.97 3.11
C ALA A 547 6.55 -37.23 2.79
N PHE A 548 7.65 -37.45 3.52
CA PHE A 548 8.44 -38.67 3.34
C PHE A 548 7.66 -39.93 3.70
N ARG A 549 6.88 -39.90 4.77
CA ARG A 549 6.02 -41.02 5.18
C ARG A 549 4.95 -41.33 4.13
N THR A 550 4.33 -40.30 3.55
CA THR A 550 3.19 -40.43 2.63
C THR A 550 3.63 -40.69 1.19
N LEU A 551 4.68 -40.01 0.71
CA LEU A 551 5.12 -40.03 -0.69
C LEU A 551 6.31 -40.97 -0.93
N GLY A 552 6.89 -41.54 0.12
CA GLY A 552 7.88 -42.62 0.10
C GLY A 552 9.20 -42.29 -0.59
N ALA A 553 9.88 -43.32 -1.04
CA ALA A 553 11.19 -43.27 -1.70
C ALA A 553 11.19 -42.43 -2.97
N THR A 554 10.08 -42.42 -3.72
CA THR A 554 9.93 -41.61 -4.93
C THR A 554 10.09 -40.12 -4.65
N PHE A 555 9.49 -39.62 -3.57
CA PHE A 555 9.66 -38.22 -3.18
C PHE A 555 11.10 -37.91 -2.77
N ALA A 556 11.72 -38.79 -1.98
CA ALA A 556 13.12 -38.63 -1.57
C ALA A 556 14.06 -38.59 -2.78
N GLN A 557 13.91 -39.49 -3.73
CA GLN A 557 14.71 -39.56 -4.97
C GLN A 557 14.52 -38.29 -5.81
N SER A 558 13.26 -37.82 -5.97
CA SER A 558 12.95 -36.62 -6.76
C SER A 558 13.57 -35.37 -6.12
N VAL A 559 13.54 -35.24 -4.79
CA VAL A 559 14.23 -34.14 -4.08
C VAL A 559 15.74 -34.20 -4.31
N LEU A 560 16.35 -35.38 -4.21
CA LEU A 560 17.78 -35.58 -4.42
C LEU A 560 18.23 -35.24 -5.85
N GLN A 561 17.43 -35.53 -6.87
CA GLN A 561 17.70 -35.13 -8.26
C GLN A 561 17.76 -33.63 -8.47
N HIS A 562 17.02 -32.84 -7.68
CA HIS A 562 17.02 -31.38 -7.75
C HIS A 562 18.10 -30.72 -6.86
N ILE A 563 18.74 -31.48 -5.98
CA ILE A 563 19.93 -31.03 -5.27
C ILE A 563 21.11 -31.22 -6.24
N ASP A 564 21.54 -30.11 -6.82
CA ASP A 564 22.62 -30.13 -7.84
C ASP A 564 23.92 -30.66 -7.25
N TYR A 565 24.29 -31.86 -7.68
CA TYR A 565 25.49 -32.58 -7.25
C TYR A 565 26.09 -33.37 -8.42
N THR A 566 26.70 -32.66 -9.34
CA THR A 566 27.46 -33.29 -10.43
C THR A 566 28.97 -33.12 -10.22
N GLY A 567 29.78 -34.03 -10.73
CA GLY A 567 31.19 -34.19 -10.38
C GLY A 567 32.10 -32.96 -10.61
N THR A 568 31.67 -31.96 -11.34
CA THR A 568 32.36 -30.69 -11.55
C THR A 568 31.69 -29.52 -10.80
N GLU A 569 30.46 -29.71 -10.30
CA GLU A 569 29.66 -28.73 -9.62
C GLU A 569 29.50 -29.12 -8.15
N GLU A 570 29.48 -28.09 -7.30
CA GLU A 570 29.35 -28.30 -5.89
C GLU A 570 27.91 -28.60 -5.50
N PRO A 571 27.69 -29.47 -4.51
CA PRO A 571 26.38 -29.67 -3.97
C PRO A 571 25.72 -28.32 -3.57
N PHE A 572 24.45 -28.17 -3.82
CA PHE A 572 23.65 -26.99 -3.45
C PHE A 572 23.95 -26.51 -2.02
N VAL A 573 24.05 -27.44 -1.07
CA VAL A 573 24.36 -27.14 0.35
C VAL A 573 25.73 -26.49 0.48
N VAL A 574 26.75 -27.03 -0.16
CA VAL A 574 28.14 -26.51 -0.11
C VAL A 574 28.21 -25.12 -0.72
N ASN A 575 27.59 -24.94 -1.88
CA ASN A 575 27.52 -23.63 -2.56
C ASN A 575 26.80 -22.57 -1.72
N SER A 576 25.72 -22.94 -1.08
CA SER A 576 24.96 -22.05 -0.20
C SER A 576 25.77 -21.61 1.02
N LEU A 577 26.48 -22.54 1.66
CA LEU A 577 27.35 -22.26 2.77
C LEU A 577 28.50 -21.33 2.40
N ILE A 578 29.16 -21.57 1.27
CA ILE A 578 30.27 -20.77 0.80
C ILE A 578 29.81 -19.36 0.39
N LYS A 579 28.68 -19.23 -0.29
CA LYS A 579 28.10 -17.92 -0.62
C LYS A 579 27.80 -17.10 0.63
N VAL A 580 27.29 -17.72 1.66
CA VAL A 580 26.98 -17.03 2.93
C VAL A 580 28.25 -16.64 3.65
N GLN A 581 29.26 -17.51 3.69
CA GLN A 581 30.57 -17.22 4.25
C GLN A 581 31.20 -15.98 3.57
N LYS A 582 31.25 -15.96 2.24
CA LYS A 582 31.82 -14.83 1.47
C LYS A 582 31.06 -13.52 1.65
N LYS A 583 29.73 -13.58 1.66
CA LYS A 583 28.87 -12.39 1.69
C LYS A 583 28.79 -11.73 3.07
N ALA A 584 28.86 -12.49 4.15
CA ALA A 584 28.44 -12.02 5.46
C ALA A 584 29.55 -11.85 6.49
N ARG A 585 30.80 -12.33 6.28
CA ARG A 585 31.83 -12.45 7.33
C ARG A 585 31.22 -13.01 8.63
N MET A 586 30.45 -14.09 8.53
CA MET A 586 29.48 -14.48 9.53
C MET A 586 30.09 -15.04 10.79
N SER A 587 29.49 -14.69 11.93
CA SER A 587 29.66 -15.43 13.17
C SER A 587 28.97 -16.83 13.08
N ILE A 588 29.50 -17.80 13.79
CA ILE A 588 29.01 -19.19 13.88
C ILE A 588 27.51 -19.32 14.12
N PHE A 589 26.94 -18.44 14.92
CA PHE A 589 25.51 -18.46 15.24
C PHE A 589 24.60 -18.24 14.04
N LYS A 590 25.04 -17.50 13.02
CA LYS A 590 24.26 -17.30 11.79
C LYS A 590 24.38 -18.47 10.83
N PHE A 591 25.38 -19.31 10.97
CA PHE A 591 25.54 -20.53 10.18
C PHE A 591 24.38 -21.51 10.41
N GLU A 592 23.79 -21.55 11.60
CA GLU A 592 22.63 -22.39 11.90
C GLU A 592 21.37 -22.03 11.08
N TYR A 593 21.30 -20.82 10.53
CA TYR A 593 20.20 -20.37 9.67
C TYR A 593 20.40 -20.66 8.19
N ILE A 594 21.50 -21.31 7.81
CA ILE A 594 21.73 -21.72 6.43
C ILE A 594 20.91 -22.95 6.14
N GLN A 595 20.01 -22.82 5.19
CA GLN A 595 18.97 -23.81 4.88
C GLN A 595 19.50 -25.23 4.66
N GLY A 596 20.60 -25.39 3.91
CA GLY A 596 21.21 -26.69 3.66
C GLY A 596 21.83 -27.32 4.92
N TYR A 597 22.40 -26.53 5.83
CA TYR A 597 22.96 -27.03 7.07
C TYR A 597 21.88 -27.62 8.01
N PHE A 598 20.71 -27.00 8.09
CA PHE A 598 19.60 -27.54 8.84
C PHE A 598 19.16 -28.91 8.32
N LEU A 599 19.12 -29.10 7.02
CA LEU A 599 18.76 -30.37 6.43
C LEU A 599 19.74 -31.46 6.85
N TYR A 600 21.04 -31.25 6.73
CA TYR A 600 22.08 -32.18 7.17
C TYR A 600 22.02 -32.49 8.67
N LYS A 601 21.91 -31.49 9.51
CA LYS A 601 21.89 -31.64 10.97
C LYS A 601 20.69 -32.47 11.43
N ARG A 602 19.52 -32.24 10.88
CA ARG A 602 18.27 -32.88 11.30
C ARG A 602 18.12 -34.31 10.85
N VAL A 603 18.67 -34.70 9.72
CA VAL A 603 18.74 -36.11 9.35
C VAL A 603 19.89 -36.85 10.02
N GLY A 604 20.64 -36.19 10.90
CA GLY A 604 21.77 -36.79 11.65
C GLY A 604 22.97 -37.16 10.79
N ALA A 605 23.10 -36.53 9.60
CA ALA A 605 24.26 -36.68 8.72
C ALA A 605 25.50 -35.95 9.24
N LEU A 606 25.32 -34.93 10.07
CA LEU A 606 26.38 -34.17 10.73
C LEU A 606 26.50 -34.56 12.20
N ASP A 607 27.55 -35.34 12.55
CA ASP A 607 27.95 -35.57 13.93
C ASP A 607 28.64 -34.33 14.51
N ARG A 608 28.84 -34.34 15.84
CA ARG A 608 29.45 -33.20 16.55
C ARG A 608 30.88 -32.89 16.06
N LYS A 609 31.67 -33.92 15.70
CA LYS A 609 33.05 -33.76 15.21
C LYS A 609 33.06 -33.07 13.86
N SER A 610 32.22 -33.51 12.93
CA SER A 610 32.07 -32.92 11.60
C SER A 610 31.52 -31.50 11.66
N THR A 611 30.54 -31.24 12.52
CA THR A 611 30.00 -29.91 12.75
C THR A 611 31.09 -28.94 13.24
N ASN A 612 31.91 -29.34 14.20
CA ASN A 612 33.02 -28.53 14.69
C ASN A 612 34.08 -28.29 13.60
N ALA A 613 34.42 -29.31 12.82
CA ALA A 613 35.40 -29.19 11.74
C ALA A 613 34.94 -28.23 10.63
N ILE A 614 33.65 -28.25 10.27
CA ILE A 614 33.04 -27.27 9.33
C ILE A 614 33.10 -25.86 9.90
N VAL A 615 32.73 -25.71 11.17
CA VAL A 615 32.77 -24.42 11.86
C VAL A 615 34.18 -23.85 11.87
N ASP A 616 35.20 -24.65 12.18
CA ASP A 616 36.59 -24.21 12.19
C ASP A 616 37.11 -23.89 10.77
N ALA A 617 36.73 -24.68 9.76
CA ALA A 617 37.09 -24.40 8.38
C ALA A 617 36.45 -23.07 7.89
N ILE A 618 35.22 -22.79 8.26
CA ILE A 618 34.54 -21.52 7.93
C ILE A 618 35.20 -20.33 8.65
N LYS A 619 35.55 -20.47 9.93
CA LYS A 619 36.26 -19.43 10.67
C LYS A 619 37.58 -19.06 10.01
N ASN A 620 38.28 -20.06 9.51
CA ASN A 620 39.59 -19.89 8.83
C ASN A 620 39.44 -19.58 7.35
N LEU A 621 38.26 -19.38 6.82
CA LEU A 621 37.96 -19.18 5.40
C LEU A 621 38.52 -20.28 4.50
N ASP A 622 38.61 -21.51 5.00
CA ASP A 622 39.06 -22.68 4.26
C ASP A 622 37.92 -23.34 3.47
N GLU A 623 37.74 -22.87 2.24
CA GLU A 623 36.68 -23.35 1.34
C GLU A 623 36.88 -24.82 0.97
N GLY A 624 38.14 -25.24 0.69
CA GLY A 624 38.44 -26.61 0.26
C GLY A 624 38.07 -27.64 1.32
N LYS A 625 38.41 -27.36 2.58
CA LYS A 625 38.07 -28.23 3.72
C LYS A 625 36.58 -28.24 3.99
N THR A 626 35.91 -27.10 3.89
CA THR A 626 34.45 -27.02 4.05
C THR A 626 33.74 -27.87 3.01
N ARG A 627 34.15 -27.78 1.72
CA ARG A 627 33.61 -28.56 0.61
C ARG A 627 33.79 -30.04 0.81
N SER A 628 35.04 -30.48 1.16
CA SER A 628 35.35 -31.89 1.36
C SER A 628 34.51 -32.53 2.47
N ILE A 629 34.32 -31.86 3.60
CA ILE A 629 33.51 -32.36 4.73
C ILE A 629 32.05 -32.46 4.33
N LEU A 630 31.51 -31.46 3.67
CA LEU A 630 30.09 -31.44 3.28
C LEU A 630 29.80 -32.46 2.17
N ALA A 631 30.71 -32.67 1.21
CA ALA A 631 30.54 -33.69 0.18
C ALA A 631 30.46 -35.10 0.76
N ASP A 632 31.36 -35.45 1.73
CA ASP A 632 31.28 -36.75 2.44
C ASP A 632 29.92 -36.92 3.16
N LYS A 633 29.44 -35.85 3.77
CA LYS A 633 28.16 -35.89 4.52
C LYS A 633 26.94 -35.93 3.62
N PHE A 634 27.03 -35.40 2.41
CA PHE A 634 25.95 -35.43 1.44
C PHE A 634 25.57 -36.86 1.03
N GLU A 635 26.56 -37.71 0.78
CA GLU A 635 26.30 -39.11 0.45
C GLU A 635 25.60 -39.88 1.59
N LYS A 636 26.02 -39.60 2.85
CA LYS A 636 25.38 -40.16 4.04
C LYS A 636 23.94 -39.63 4.21
N PHE A 637 23.71 -38.36 3.87
CA PHE A 637 22.38 -37.78 3.84
C PHE A 637 21.46 -38.47 2.84
N LYS A 638 21.91 -38.65 1.59
CA LYS A 638 21.15 -39.36 0.55
C LYS A 638 20.72 -40.75 1.02
N ALA A 639 21.68 -41.56 1.50
CA ALA A 639 21.41 -42.88 1.99
C ALA A 639 20.37 -42.93 3.09
N LYS A 640 20.45 -41.99 4.03
CA LYS A 640 19.52 -41.89 5.15
C LYS A 640 18.11 -41.45 4.72
N MET A 641 17.99 -40.47 3.82
CA MET A 641 16.70 -40.06 3.27
C MET A 641 15.99 -41.22 2.55
N ILE A 642 16.71 -41.95 1.73
CA ILE A 642 16.16 -43.10 0.98
C ILE A 642 15.75 -44.22 1.96
N ALA A 643 16.59 -44.55 2.93
CA ALA A 643 16.28 -45.57 3.94
C ALA A 643 15.00 -45.25 4.75
N GLN A 644 14.86 -43.98 5.21
CA GLN A 644 13.66 -43.57 5.93
C GLN A 644 12.39 -43.59 5.10
N ALA A 645 12.49 -43.26 3.80
CA ALA A 645 11.36 -43.35 2.91
C ALA A 645 10.95 -44.81 2.68
N THR A 646 11.91 -45.71 2.53
CA THR A 646 11.67 -47.17 2.29
C THR A 646 11.13 -47.89 3.49
N GLU A 647 11.61 -47.56 4.73
CA GLU A 647 11.09 -48.15 5.95
C GLU A 647 9.60 -47.89 6.17
N ASN A 648 9.11 -46.71 5.71
CA ASN A 648 7.70 -46.36 5.80
C ASN A 648 6.82 -47.08 4.74
N GLU A 649 7.38 -47.50 3.61
CA GLU A 649 6.65 -48.31 2.60
C GLU A 649 6.43 -49.73 3.06
N VAL A 650 7.38 -50.31 3.81
CA VAL A 650 7.29 -51.69 4.37
C VAL A 650 6.38 -51.78 5.62
N GLY A 651 6.19 -50.69 6.34
CA GLY A 651 5.29 -50.65 7.49
C GLY A 651 3.82 -50.36 7.13
N ALA A 652 3.53 -50.04 5.88
CA ALA A 652 2.18 -49.73 5.39
C ALA A 652 1.58 -50.87 4.51
N ALA A 653 2.33 -51.97 4.25
CA ALA A 653 1.89 -53.18 3.60
C ALA A 653 1.63 -54.29 4.68
#